data_e712686f1e20125603da9052ba819ea9
#
_entry.id   e712686f1e20125603da9052ba819ea9
#
_cell.length_a   1.000
_cell.length_b   1.000
_cell.length_c   1.000
_cell.angle_alpha   90.00
_cell.angle_beta   90.00
_cell.angle_gamma   90.00
#
_symmetry.space_group_name_H-M   'P 1'
#
loop_
_entity.id
_entity.type
_entity.pdbx_description
1 polymer ?
#
loop_
_entity_poly.entity_id
_entity_poly.type
_entity_poly.pdbx_seq_one_letter_code
_entity_poly.pdbx_strand_id
1 'polypeptide(L)'
;MKEMYKFSVAEIASELRTSVESGLSSEEAKRRVAANGYNEFAKRKQKSLIVKFLEQFKSFMIIVLIVAAIVSGAVGIHNGEGFTDAIIILAIVVINAIIGVAQEAKAEKSLEALERMSAPHAKVVRDGNVVVIEARELVVGDVVEIDTGDSVPADLRLTEAVNLKIGEAALTGESLPVEKRTEVIDHTVEIGDRENMAFSSCSVTYGRGRGIVVATGERTEVGKIATMIDSVGNRKTPMQERLDKLGKFLAIAALVICAIIFVVGIAYGNDIVTMFMTAVSLAAAAIPEGLPAVSTIVLAIGVQRLAKQNAIIRNLPSVETLGSTTVICSDKTGTLTQNRMTVTHIYTEGALSTSDTLSDTAQLLTRIAVLANDAKFSRTAEGATSIGDPTETSLVDLGAKHSLFKDELEAEAERVAEIPFDSERKLMTTIHRTEAGLMVATKGAMDELLQVCNRIVDGGKERDITAEDIERLKRENEAMANQALRVLAMAYKDINAVPEEVTPASVERDLVFVGMVGMIDPPREEVKASVAECRKAGIRPVMITGDHRITAMAIARALGIMLDGDRALTGTEVEAMTDDELYEAAATVAVFARVAPEHKVRIVKAFQRRGNIVAMTGDGVNDAPALKLADIGVAMGITGTDVSKEASDVILADDNFATIVSAVKEGRRIYDNLLKSIQFMLSTNLGEIMVLFTAVIANWATPLLPIHILWINLVTDSLPALALSVDPASRDIMSRKPLDPKQGILTRSLSLRIVLQGVMITALVLWAYNIGMERGLDVARTMTFATLAFSQMTLIFSIRSGMENAFSTLFSNLLLWGAILFVVLLMGVVLFVPALQSIFHIVDLSTAEWLWVVGLSFAPFVLSEIVKPIAKLFAR
;
A
#
# COMPACT_ATOMS: atom_id res chain seq x y z
N MET A 1 24.65 -29.41 10.78
CA MET A 1 23.34 -29.63 11.39
C MET A 1 23.01 -31.11 11.24
N LYS A 2 22.43 -31.76 12.27
CA LYS A 2 21.97 -33.15 12.12
C LYS A 2 20.86 -33.18 11.04
N GLU A 3 20.82 -34.25 10.27
CA GLU A 3 19.81 -34.45 9.23
C GLU A 3 18.48 -34.91 9.88
N MET A 4 17.70 -33.94 10.38
CA MET A 4 16.50 -34.19 11.21
C MET A 4 15.42 -35.05 10.53
N TYR A 5 15.41 -35.08 9.19
CA TYR A 5 14.52 -35.98 8.43
C TYR A 5 14.80 -37.47 8.63
N LYS A 6 16.00 -37.85 9.12
CA LYS A 6 16.41 -39.21 9.41
C LYS A 6 15.98 -39.74 10.79
N PHE A 7 15.49 -38.83 11.65
CA PHE A 7 15.10 -39.20 13.01
C PHE A 7 13.59 -39.30 13.15
N SER A 8 13.16 -40.20 14.04
CA SER A 8 11.76 -40.30 14.43
C SER A 8 11.30 -39.07 15.22
N VAL A 9 10.01 -38.82 15.20
CA VAL A 9 9.40 -37.71 15.96
C VAL A 9 9.72 -37.81 17.45
N ALA A 10 9.73 -39.01 18.02
CA ALA A 10 10.05 -39.26 19.43
C ALA A 10 11.51 -38.88 19.77
N GLU A 11 12.47 -39.24 18.92
CA GLU A 11 13.87 -38.93 19.11
C GLU A 11 14.10 -37.40 19.05
N ILE A 12 13.45 -36.70 18.08
CA ILE A 12 13.54 -35.24 17.96
C ILE A 12 12.91 -34.56 19.16
N ALA A 13 11.72 -34.96 19.58
CA ALA A 13 11.07 -34.42 20.76
C ALA A 13 11.93 -34.58 22.02
N SER A 14 12.57 -35.73 22.19
CA SER A 14 13.50 -35.98 23.29
C SER A 14 14.77 -35.13 23.20
N GLU A 15 15.40 -35.05 22.03
CA GLU A 15 16.61 -34.22 21.81
C GLU A 15 16.35 -32.74 22.05
N LEU A 16 15.23 -32.21 21.53
CA LEU A 16 14.85 -30.81 21.67
C LEU A 16 14.13 -30.49 22.98
N ARG A 17 13.91 -31.53 23.84
CA ARG A 17 13.21 -31.41 25.13
C ARG A 17 11.87 -30.70 24.98
N THR A 18 11.04 -31.21 24.10
CA THR A 18 9.69 -30.70 23.81
C THR A 18 8.68 -31.85 23.86
N SER A 19 7.40 -31.54 23.91
CA SER A 19 6.30 -32.47 23.80
C SER A 19 5.45 -32.16 22.57
N VAL A 20 5.11 -33.16 21.77
CA VAL A 20 4.25 -33.01 20.60
C VAL A 20 2.85 -32.53 20.99
N GLU A 21 2.33 -32.95 22.13
CA GLU A 21 0.97 -32.65 22.60
C GLU A 21 0.89 -31.29 23.31
N SER A 22 1.83 -31.00 24.23
CA SER A 22 1.79 -29.78 25.06
C SER A 22 2.71 -28.66 24.58
N GLY A 23 3.61 -28.91 23.63
CA GLY A 23 4.63 -27.99 23.20
C GLY A 23 5.68 -27.66 24.28
N LEU A 24 6.35 -26.55 24.11
CA LEU A 24 7.21 -25.93 25.11
C LEU A 24 6.39 -25.13 26.11
N SER A 25 6.91 -24.96 27.33
CA SER A 25 6.36 -23.94 28.23
C SER A 25 6.71 -22.54 27.74
N SER A 26 5.83 -21.58 27.99
CA SER A 26 6.04 -20.17 27.62
C SER A 26 7.31 -19.60 28.27
N GLU A 27 7.70 -20.06 29.45
CA GLU A 27 8.92 -19.65 30.15
C GLU A 27 10.17 -20.21 29.46
N GLU A 28 10.16 -21.49 29.07
CA GLU A 28 11.25 -22.11 28.33
C GLU A 28 11.42 -21.47 26.94
N ALA A 29 10.33 -21.16 26.25
CA ALA A 29 10.36 -20.47 24.96
C ALA A 29 11.06 -19.09 25.09
N LYS A 30 10.67 -18.27 26.08
CA LYS A 30 11.34 -16.98 26.38
C LYS A 30 12.83 -17.14 26.68
N ARG A 31 13.21 -18.17 27.42
CA ARG A 31 14.61 -18.48 27.73
C ARG A 31 15.39 -18.82 26.46
N ARG A 32 14.80 -19.60 25.54
CA ARG A 32 15.42 -19.96 24.27
C ARG A 32 15.54 -18.76 23.33
N VAL A 33 14.56 -17.84 23.28
CA VAL A 33 14.67 -16.56 22.54
C VAL A 33 15.86 -15.75 23.08
N ALA A 34 16.00 -15.65 24.40
CA ALA A 34 17.09 -14.90 25.02
C ALA A 34 18.47 -15.50 24.73
N ALA A 35 18.56 -16.85 24.62
CA ALA A 35 19.82 -17.56 24.38
C ALA A 35 20.19 -17.63 22.89
N ASN A 36 19.22 -17.83 21.98
CA ASN A 36 19.46 -18.12 20.56
C ASN A 36 19.08 -16.99 19.61
N GLY A 37 18.45 -15.92 20.13
CA GLY A 37 17.92 -14.81 19.33
C GLY A 37 16.53 -15.14 18.73
N TYR A 38 16.03 -14.15 17.97
CA TYR A 38 14.74 -14.24 17.28
C TYR A 38 14.85 -15.06 15.98
N ASN A 39 13.72 -15.63 15.53
CA ASN A 39 13.59 -16.25 14.21
C ASN A 39 13.53 -15.15 13.11
N GLU A 40 14.65 -14.51 12.88
CA GLU A 40 14.83 -13.47 11.86
C GLU A 40 16.14 -13.74 11.14
N PHE A 41 16.20 -13.33 9.87
CA PHE A 41 17.50 -13.24 9.18
C PHE A 41 18.32 -12.12 9.80
N ALA A 42 19.66 -12.26 9.85
CA ALA A 42 20.49 -11.22 10.42
C ALA A 42 20.21 -9.89 9.73
N LYS A 43 19.64 -8.96 10.48
CA LYS A 43 19.54 -7.57 10.01
C LYS A 43 20.97 -7.07 9.80
N ARG A 44 21.23 -6.47 8.63
CA ARG A 44 22.49 -5.75 8.42
C ARG A 44 22.75 -4.88 9.64
N LYS A 45 23.91 -5.04 10.26
CA LYS A 45 24.33 -4.17 11.36
C LYS A 45 24.17 -2.73 10.86
N GLN A 46 23.26 -1.99 11.46
CA GLN A 46 23.12 -0.58 11.16
C GLN A 46 24.47 0.08 11.35
N LYS A 47 24.89 0.84 10.32
CA LYS A 47 26.13 1.59 10.42
C LYS A 47 26.03 2.55 11.61
N SER A 48 27.05 2.57 12.45
CA SER A 48 27.06 3.52 13.57
C SER A 48 26.98 4.96 13.04
N LEU A 49 26.43 5.88 13.84
CA LEU A 49 26.34 7.30 13.47
C LEU A 49 27.71 7.88 13.04
N ILE A 50 28.79 7.39 13.67
CA ILE A 50 30.16 7.80 13.34
C ILE A 50 30.54 7.33 11.94
N VAL A 51 30.21 6.09 11.55
CA VAL A 51 30.49 5.57 10.21
C VAL A 51 29.69 6.34 9.16
N LYS A 52 28.40 6.62 9.41
CA LYS A 52 27.56 7.46 8.55
C LYS A 52 28.13 8.86 8.40
N PHE A 53 28.61 9.46 9.49
CA PHE A 53 29.26 10.76 9.46
C PHE A 53 30.52 10.75 8.58
N LEU A 54 31.38 9.74 8.71
CA LEU A 54 32.56 9.60 7.87
C LEU A 54 32.23 9.29 6.40
N GLU A 55 31.12 8.61 6.15
CA GLU A 55 30.65 8.35 4.77
C GLU A 55 30.16 9.62 4.06
N GLN A 56 29.66 10.63 4.78
CA GLN A 56 29.31 11.92 4.18
C GLN A 56 30.54 12.56 3.50
N PHE A 57 31.74 12.38 4.04
CA PHE A 57 32.99 12.92 3.45
C PHE A 57 33.40 12.26 2.12
N LYS A 58 32.74 11.18 1.69
CA LYS A 58 32.92 10.61 0.36
C LYS A 58 32.08 11.30 -0.71
N SER A 59 31.18 12.21 -0.31
CA SER A 59 30.40 13.03 -1.23
C SER A 59 31.34 13.87 -2.10
N PHE A 60 31.12 13.87 -3.42
CA PHE A 60 31.90 14.67 -4.37
C PHE A 60 31.95 16.13 -3.94
N MET A 61 30.82 16.66 -3.46
CA MET A 61 30.69 18.02 -3.01
C MET A 61 31.57 18.34 -1.81
N ILE A 62 31.52 17.51 -0.78
CA ILE A 62 32.35 17.71 0.41
C ILE A 62 33.84 17.62 0.06
N ILE A 63 34.22 16.76 -0.88
CA ILE A 63 35.59 16.71 -1.37
C ILE A 63 36.01 18.04 -2.06
N VAL A 64 35.12 18.59 -2.88
CA VAL A 64 35.35 19.89 -3.54
C VAL A 64 35.51 21.01 -2.50
N LEU A 65 34.65 21.05 -1.48
CA LEU A 65 34.75 22.04 -0.39
C LEU A 65 36.01 21.86 0.46
N ILE A 66 36.45 20.63 0.72
CA ILE A 66 37.74 20.39 1.41
C ILE A 66 38.91 20.90 0.57
N VAL A 67 38.90 20.66 -0.75
CA VAL A 67 39.91 21.19 -1.65
C VAL A 67 39.88 22.73 -1.64
N ALA A 68 38.70 23.32 -1.68
CA ALA A 68 38.55 24.78 -1.55
C ALA A 68 39.11 25.32 -0.24
N ALA A 69 38.81 24.68 0.89
CA ALA A 69 39.36 25.04 2.19
C ALA A 69 40.90 25.00 2.23
N ILE A 70 41.51 23.96 1.63
CA ILE A 70 42.94 23.83 1.53
C ILE A 70 43.54 24.97 0.69
N VAL A 71 42.96 25.27 -0.46
CA VAL A 71 43.39 26.36 -1.33
C VAL A 71 43.23 27.71 -0.66
N SER A 72 42.06 27.96 -0.05
CA SER A 72 41.78 29.20 0.69
C SER A 72 42.75 29.41 1.85
N GLY A 73 43.08 28.34 2.60
CA GLY A 73 44.05 28.41 3.69
C GLY A 73 45.47 28.71 3.17
N ALA A 74 45.90 28.10 2.05
CA ALA A 74 47.18 28.35 1.45
C ALA A 74 47.33 29.81 0.96
N VAL A 75 46.28 30.35 0.34
CA VAL A 75 46.24 31.73 -0.12
C VAL A 75 46.17 32.74 1.05
N GLY A 76 45.34 32.43 2.09
CA GLY A 76 45.22 33.30 3.25
C GLY A 76 46.59 33.42 3.99
N ILE A 77 47.43 32.37 4.01
CA ILE A 77 48.80 32.45 4.52
C ILE A 77 49.62 33.36 3.63
N HIS A 78 49.53 33.20 2.31
CA HIS A 78 50.35 33.99 1.38
C HIS A 78 50.01 35.48 1.43
N ASN A 79 48.73 35.83 1.59
CA ASN A 79 48.20 37.18 1.65
C ASN A 79 48.26 37.82 3.05
N GLY A 80 48.60 37.03 4.10
CA GLY A 80 48.62 37.51 5.49
C GLY A 80 47.25 37.61 6.14
N GLU A 81 46.19 37.06 5.54
CA GLU A 81 44.79 37.07 6.01
C GLU A 81 44.48 35.91 6.98
N GLY A 82 45.42 34.96 7.15
CA GLY A 82 45.29 33.84 8.05
C GLY A 82 44.36 32.69 7.51
N PHE A 83 43.85 31.85 8.43
CA PHE A 83 43.01 30.66 8.08
C PHE A 83 41.51 30.89 8.20
N THR A 84 41.05 32.13 8.35
CA THR A 84 39.64 32.42 8.71
C THR A 84 38.64 31.78 7.76
N ASP A 85 38.79 32.01 6.44
CA ASP A 85 37.89 31.46 5.43
C ASP A 85 37.95 29.93 5.34
N ALA A 86 39.16 29.36 5.45
CA ALA A 86 39.34 27.92 5.46
C ALA A 86 38.63 27.24 6.65
N ILE A 87 38.73 27.85 7.84
CA ILE A 87 38.06 27.37 9.05
C ILE A 87 36.53 27.46 8.88
N ILE A 88 36.03 28.54 8.31
CA ILE A 88 34.59 28.73 8.05
C ILE A 88 34.06 27.64 7.10
N ILE A 89 34.76 27.38 5.97
CA ILE A 89 34.38 26.34 5.02
C ILE A 89 34.37 24.98 5.71
N LEU A 90 35.40 24.66 6.49
CA LEU A 90 35.45 23.39 7.22
C LEU A 90 34.36 23.26 8.27
N ALA A 91 34.02 24.33 8.98
CA ALA A 91 32.91 24.33 9.96
C ALA A 91 31.57 24.05 9.26
N ILE A 92 31.33 24.64 8.08
CA ILE A 92 30.12 24.40 7.29
C ILE A 92 30.09 22.94 6.80
N VAL A 93 31.21 22.38 6.32
CA VAL A 93 31.32 20.98 5.92
C VAL A 93 30.91 20.04 7.07
N VAL A 94 31.38 20.32 8.29
CA VAL A 94 31.04 19.53 9.48
C VAL A 94 29.55 19.67 9.82
N ILE A 95 29.00 20.88 9.78
CA ILE A 95 27.56 21.12 10.04
C ILE A 95 26.71 20.39 9.00
N ASN A 96 27.08 20.46 7.73
CA ASN A 96 26.38 19.77 6.64
C ASN A 96 26.41 18.26 6.84
N ALA A 97 27.56 17.69 7.20
CA ALA A 97 27.68 16.26 7.48
C ALA A 97 26.81 15.84 8.69
N ILE A 98 26.72 16.65 9.75
CA ILE A 98 25.84 16.38 10.89
C ILE A 98 24.38 16.38 10.49
N ILE A 99 23.95 17.38 9.72
CA ILE A 99 22.56 17.47 9.23
C ILE A 99 22.23 16.29 8.31
N GLY A 100 23.13 15.94 7.40
CA GLY A 100 22.98 14.77 6.51
C GLY A 100 22.77 13.47 7.30
N VAL A 101 23.60 13.23 8.31
CA VAL A 101 23.46 12.06 9.22
C VAL A 101 22.13 12.08 9.97
N ALA A 102 21.70 13.24 10.48
CA ALA A 102 20.44 13.36 11.20
C ALA A 102 19.22 13.08 10.30
N GLN A 103 19.24 13.53 9.06
CA GLN A 103 18.22 13.27 8.05
C GLN A 103 18.18 11.78 7.67
N GLU A 104 19.33 11.16 7.43
CA GLU A 104 19.46 9.74 7.10
C GLU A 104 18.98 8.85 8.25
N ALA A 105 19.40 9.13 9.48
CA ALA A 105 18.96 8.38 10.65
C ALA A 105 17.45 8.48 10.91
N LYS A 106 16.85 9.65 10.65
CA LYS A 106 15.40 9.84 10.76
C LYS A 106 14.64 9.05 9.69
N ALA A 107 15.15 9.01 8.46
CA ALA A 107 14.57 8.23 7.38
C ALA A 107 14.61 6.73 7.67
N GLU A 108 15.76 6.18 8.10
CA GLU A 108 15.90 4.77 8.49
C GLU A 108 14.93 4.38 9.62
N LYS A 109 14.85 5.17 10.68
CA LYS A 109 13.96 4.88 11.80
C LYS A 109 12.49 4.83 11.38
N SER A 110 12.11 5.65 10.41
CA SER A 110 10.75 5.63 9.85
C SER A 110 10.48 4.34 9.06
N LEU A 111 11.47 3.83 8.33
CA LEU A 111 11.39 2.57 7.59
C LEU A 111 11.31 1.36 8.51
N GLU A 112 12.13 1.32 9.58
CA GLU A 112 12.12 0.23 10.55
C GLU A 112 10.77 0.09 11.27
N ALA A 113 10.11 1.21 11.57
CA ALA A 113 8.77 1.19 12.17
C ALA A 113 7.72 0.53 11.26
N LEU A 114 7.89 0.62 9.95
CA LEU A 114 6.99 0.02 8.96
C LEU A 114 7.19 -1.49 8.81
N GLU A 115 8.45 -1.96 8.81
CA GLU A 115 8.75 -3.40 8.76
C GLU A 115 8.05 -4.15 9.90
N ARG A 116 7.96 -3.55 11.09
CA ARG A 116 7.29 -4.15 12.24
C ARG A 116 5.78 -4.29 12.09
N MET A 117 5.13 -3.46 11.28
CA MET A 117 3.67 -3.51 11.08
C MET A 117 3.21 -4.66 10.18
N SER A 118 4.13 -5.28 9.43
CA SER A 118 3.87 -6.39 8.49
C SER A 118 4.46 -7.72 8.96
N ALA A 119 4.73 -7.88 10.26
CA ALA A 119 5.34 -9.09 10.79
C ALA A 119 4.40 -10.31 10.63
N PRO A 120 4.87 -11.44 10.08
CA PRO A 120 4.06 -12.66 9.99
C PRO A 120 3.80 -13.24 11.37
N HIS A 121 2.69 -14.00 11.50
CA HIS A 121 2.29 -14.69 12.72
C HIS A 121 2.41 -16.21 12.55
N ALA A 122 2.48 -16.93 13.66
CA ALA A 122 2.50 -18.40 13.68
C ALA A 122 1.58 -18.93 14.77
N LYS A 123 0.88 -20.02 14.47
CA LYS A 123 0.06 -20.79 15.44
C LYS A 123 0.98 -21.79 16.12
N VAL A 124 1.20 -21.66 17.42
CA VAL A 124 2.09 -22.55 18.18
C VAL A 124 1.36 -23.19 19.34
N VAL A 125 1.73 -24.42 19.66
CA VAL A 125 1.27 -25.11 20.86
C VAL A 125 2.27 -24.81 21.97
N ARG A 126 1.83 -24.07 23.00
CA ARG A 126 2.60 -23.80 24.23
C ARG A 126 1.72 -24.03 25.45
N ASP A 127 2.30 -24.63 26.49
CA ASP A 127 1.56 -24.98 27.74
C ASP A 127 0.26 -25.77 27.47
N GLY A 128 0.24 -26.59 26.41
CA GLY A 128 -0.92 -27.38 25.98
C GLY A 128 -2.03 -26.61 25.26
N ASN A 129 -1.84 -25.34 24.95
CA ASN A 129 -2.80 -24.50 24.23
C ASN A 129 -2.23 -24.01 22.92
N VAL A 130 -3.09 -23.86 21.90
CA VAL A 130 -2.72 -23.18 20.64
C VAL A 130 -2.77 -21.67 20.85
N VAL A 131 -1.65 -21.01 20.62
CA VAL A 131 -1.47 -19.55 20.78
C VAL A 131 -0.93 -18.97 19.49
N VAL A 132 -1.44 -17.83 19.06
CA VAL A 132 -0.89 -17.06 17.93
C VAL A 132 0.19 -16.12 18.45
N ILE A 133 1.41 -16.22 17.91
CA ILE A 133 2.54 -15.39 18.25
C ILE A 133 3.12 -14.75 16.99
N GLU A 134 3.95 -13.71 17.14
CA GLU A 134 4.76 -13.22 16.01
C GLU A 134 5.74 -14.32 15.59
N ALA A 135 5.84 -14.64 14.29
CA ALA A 135 6.71 -15.69 13.77
C ALA A 135 8.18 -15.54 14.18
N ARG A 136 8.63 -14.29 14.43
CA ARG A 136 9.98 -14.02 14.94
C ARG A 136 10.23 -14.58 16.36
N GLU A 137 9.18 -14.81 17.15
CA GLU A 137 9.30 -15.35 18.52
C GLU A 137 9.37 -16.89 18.58
N LEU A 138 9.37 -17.54 17.41
CA LEU A 138 9.55 -18.98 17.31
C LEU A 138 10.96 -19.40 17.72
N VAL A 139 11.02 -20.52 18.43
CA VAL A 139 12.28 -21.13 18.84
C VAL A 139 12.34 -22.59 18.45
N VAL A 140 13.54 -23.12 18.29
CA VAL A 140 13.75 -24.55 18.06
C VAL A 140 13.13 -25.36 19.21
N GLY A 141 12.25 -26.29 18.85
CA GLY A 141 11.47 -27.13 19.78
C GLY A 141 10.02 -26.66 19.96
N ASP A 142 9.61 -25.49 19.43
CA ASP A 142 8.18 -25.13 19.35
C ASP A 142 7.44 -26.13 18.47
N VAL A 143 6.16 -26.36 18.75
CA VAL A 143 5.25 -27.15 17.92
C VAL A 143 4.33 -26.18 17.18
N VAL A 144 4.40 -26.18 15.85
CA VAL A 144 3.67 -25.25 14.97
C VAL A 144 2.56 -26.00 14.25
N GLU A 145 1.38 -25.37 14.15
CA GLU A 145 0.27 -25.82 13.31
C GLU A 145 0.27 -24.99 12.01
N ILE A 146 0.09 -25.66 10.88
CA ILE A 146 0.04 -25.04 9.54
C ILE A 146 -1.20 -25.54 8.79
N ASP A 147 -1.90 -24.60 8.16
CA ASP A 147 -3.11 -24.84 7.39
C ASP A 147 -2.96 -24.34 5.95
N THR A 148 -3.85 -24.77 5.07
CA THR A 148 -3.89 -24.24 3.69
C THR A 148 -3.88 -22.71 3.68
N GLY A 149 -2.92 -22.13 2.96
CA GLY A 149 -2.74 -20.68 2.84
C GLY A 149 -1.73 -20.08 3.82
N ASP A 150 -1.26 -20.83 4.81
CA ASP A 150 -0.20 -20.38 5.71
C ASP A 150 1.17 -20.43 4.99
N SER A 151 2.07 -19.53 5.35
CA SER A 151 3.49 -19.64 5.07
C SER A 151 4.17 -20.41 6.19
N VAL A 152 5.02 -21.38 5.87
CA VAL A 152 5.78 -22.14 6.86
C VAL A 152 6.77 -21.20 7.57
N PRO A 153 6.62 -20.95 8.89
CA PRO A 153 7.33 -19.86 9.55
C PRO A 153 8.77 -20.17 9.96
N ALA A 154 9.16 -21.45 9.90
CA ALA A 154 10.50 -21.96 10.24
C ALA A 154 10.67 -23.34 9.62
N ASP A 155 11.86 -23.95 9.66
CA ASP A 155 12.00 -25.34 9.19
C ASP A 155 11.40 -26.29 10.25
N LEU A 156 10.43 -27.10 9.81
CA LEU A 156 9.66 -28.03 10.64
C LEU A 156 9.97 -29.46 10.28
N ARG A 157 10.09 -30.33 11.30
CA ARG A 157 9.94 -31.79 11.15
C ARG A 157 8.49 -32.12 11.43
N LEU A 158 7.78 -32.62 10.41
CA LEU A 158 6.35 -32.91 10.48
C LEU A 158 6.05 -34.04 11.47
N THR A 159 5.07 -33.80 12.33
CA THR A 159 4.53 -34.79 13.30
C THR A 159 3.15 -35.28 12.87
N GLU A 160 2.42 -34.45 12.12
CA GLU A 160 1.13 -34.76 11.53
C GLU A 160 1.03 -34.15 10.15
N ALA A 161 0.48 -34.86 9.18
CA ALA A 161 0.21 -34.37 7.81
C ALA A 161 -1.11 -35.00 7.33
N VAL A 162 -2.12 -34.17 7.11
CA VAL A 162 -3.44 -34.58 6.60
C VAL A 162 -3.63 -33.96 5.23
N ASN A 163 -3.42 -34.74 4.19
CA ASN A 163 -3.45 -34.31 2.78
C ASN A 163 -2.56 -33.07 2.53
N LEU A 164 -1.49 -32.92 3.29
CA LEU A 164 -0.65 -31.73 3.29
C LEU A 164 0.19 -31.67 2.00
N LYS A 165 0.07 -30.56 1.27
CA LYS A 165 0.88 -30.24 0.10
C LYS A 165 1.52 -28.87 0.27
N ILE A 166 2.84 -28.80 0.02
CA ILE A 166 3.64 -27.58 0.19
C ILE A 166 4.31 -27.21 -1.13
N GLY A 167 4.17 -25.97 -1.56
CA GLY A 167 4.87 -25.40 -2.71
C GLY A 167 6.30 -25.03 -2.33
N GLU A 168 7.28 -25.78 -2.81
CA GLU A 168 8.70 -25.62 -2.47
C GLU A 168 9.54 -25.04 -3.61
N ALA A 169 8.90 -24.44 -4.60
CA ALA A 169 9.54 -23.89 -5.80
C ALA A 169 10.70 -22.91 -5.50
N ALA A 170 10.62 -22.19 -4.37
CA ALA A 170 11.66 -21.26 -3.94
C ALA A 170 12.97 -21.96 -3.54
N LEU A 171 12.90 -23.22 -3.12
CA LEU A 171 14.04 -24.02 -2.69
C LEU A 171 14.51 -25.03 -3.75
N THR A 172 13.55 -25.67 -4.41
CA THR A 172 13.80 -26.80 -5.31
C THR A 172 13.81 -26.41 -6.79
N GLY A 173 13.17 -25.28 -7.13
CA GLY A 173 12.90 -24.87 -8.52
C GLY A 173 11.72 -25.59 -9.16
N GLU A 174 11.13 -26.61 -8.49
CA GLU A 174 10.01 -27.39 -8.99
C GLU A 174 8.68 -26.69 -8.72
N SER A 175 7.86 -26.47 -9.76
CA SER A 175 6.61 -25.71 -9.63
C SER A 175 5.44 -26.50 -9.02
N LEU A 176 5.53 -27.84 -9.01
CA LEU A 176 4.48 -28.70 -8.47
C LEU A 176 4.59 -28.80 -6.94
N PRO A 177 3.48 -28.67 -6.19
CA PRO A 177 3.49 -28.86 -4.75
C PRO A 177 3.87 -30.27 -4.36
N VAL A 178 4.72 -30.41 -3.35
CA VAL A 178 5.18 -31.70 -2.81
C VAL A 178 4.18 -32.20 -1.77
N GLU A 179 3.73 -33.44 -1.91
CA GLU A 179 2.91 -34.12 -0.91
C GLU A 179 3.76 -34.52 0.29
N LYS A 180 3.32 -34.14 1.49
CA LYS A 180 4.08 -34.33 2.74
C LYS A 180 3.56 -35.51 3.55
N ARG A 181 4.50 -36.17 4.21
CA ARG A 181 4.26 -37.34 5.11
C ARG A 181 5.07 -37.22 6.40
N THR A 182 4.89 -38.18 7.30
CA THR A 182 5.55 -38.12 8.61
C THR A 182 6.59 -39.22 8.80
N GLU A 183 6.67 -40.22 7.88
CA GLU A 183 7.59 -41.36 7.96
C GLU A 183 9.05 -40.91 7.97
N VAL A 184 9.89 -41.70 8.60
CA VAL A 184 11.34 -41.50 8.65
C VAL A 184 11.96 -41.87 7.31
N ILE A 185 12.86 -40.98 6.82
CA ILE A 185 13.66 -41.21 5.62
C ILE A 185 15.06 -41.64 6.07
N ASP A 186 15.37 -42.92 5.98
CA ASP A 186 16.60 -43.53 6.52
C ASP A 186 17.86 -43.37 5.67
N HIS A 187 17.71 -42.87 4.44
CA HIS A 187 18.79 -42.62 3.50
C HIS A 187 18.97 -41.14 3.21
N THR A 188 20.09 -40.80 2.61
CA THR A 188 20.39 -39.38 2.24
C THR A 188 19.64 -39.03 0.99
N VAL A 189 18.84 -37.95 1.06
CA VAL A 189 18.01 -37.39 -0.03
C VAL A 189 18.28 -35.88 -0.19
N GLU A 190 18.02 -35.38 -1.38
CA GLU A 190 18.05 -33.95 -1.66
C GLU A 190 16.91 -33.22 -0.95
N ILE A 191 16.95 -31.87 -0.95
CA ILE A 191 15.98 -31.06 -0.19
C ILE A 191 14.56 -31.31 -0.67
N GLY A 192 14.33 -31.39 -1.99
CA GLY A 192 13.01 -31.63 -2.58
C GLY A 192 12.37 -32.97 -2.22
N ASP A 193 13.20 -33.98 -1.89
CA ASP A 193 12.72 -35.32 -1.54
C ASP A 193 12.53 -35.52 -0.04
N ARG A 194 12.73 -34.47 0.79
CA ARG A 194 12.50 -34.52 2.24
C ARG A 194 11.02 -34.32 2.56
N GLU A 195 10.19 -35.27 2.18
CA GLU A 195 8.73 -35.22 2.29
C GLU A 195 8.24 -35.13 3.74
N ASN A 196 9.05 -35.43 4.73
CA ASN A 196 8.73 -35.35 6.16
C ASN A 196 9.18 -34.04 6.82
N MET A 197 9.64 -33.10 6.00
CA MET A 197 10.02 -31.74 6.42
C MET A 197 9.14 -30.70 5.76
N ALA A 198 8.93 -29.56 6.42
CA ALA A 198 8.38 -28.34 5.82
C ALA A 198 9.38 -27.22 6.02
N PHE A 199 9.68 -26.47 4.96
CA PHE A 199 10.75 -25.48 4.96
C PHE A 199 10.22 -24.06 5.07
N SER A 200 10.94 -23.22 5.80
CA SER A 200 10.64 -21.81 6.00
C SER A 200 10.35 -21.08 4.67
N SER A 201 9.39 -20.16 4.69
CA SER A 201 8.96 -19.34 3.53
C SER A 201 8.36 -20.15 2.36
N CYS A 202 8.08 -21.42 2.55
CA CYS A 202 7.32 -22.24 1.62
C CYS A 202 5.82 -22.13 1.93
N SER A 203 4.96 -22.24 0.92
CA SER A 203 3.52 -22.04 1.05
C SER A 203 2.76 -23.36 1.18
N VAL A 204 1.87 -23.45 2.16
CA VAL A 204 0.92 -24.58 2.29
C VAL A 204 -0.18 -24.38 1.24
N THR A 205 -0.16 -25.21 0.20
CA THR A 205 -1.11 -25.11 -0.92
C THR A 205 -2.38 -25.90 -0.67
N TYR A 206 -2.32 -26.97 0.15
CA TYR A 206 -3.48 -27.81 0.45
C TYR A 206 -3.25 -28.60 1.74
N GLY A 207 -4.34 -28.88 2.48
CA GLY A 207 -4.34 -29.71 3.69
C GLY A 207 -3.88 -28.98 4.94
N ARG A 208 -3.56 -29.73 5.98
CA ARG A 208 -3.07 -29.21 7.25
C ARG A 208 -1.98 -30.13 7.83
N GLY A 209 -1.14 -29.56 8.67
CA GLY A 209 -0.10 -30.30 9.33
C GLY A 209 0.34 -29.69 10.65
N ARG A 210 1.10 -30.48 11.42
CA ARG A 210 1.75 -30.06 12.64
C ARG A 210 3.21 -30.48 12.58
N GLY A 211 4.13 -29.66 13.10
CA GLY A 211 5.55 -29.98 13.09
C GLY A 211 6.33 -29.33 14.22
N ILE A 212 7.46 -29.93 14.57
CA ILE A 212 8.41 -29.39 15.55
C ILE A 212 9.41 -28.50 14.82
N VAL A 213 9.63 -27.27 15.29
CA VAL A 213 10.64 -26.36 14.78
C VAL A 213 12.03 -26.95 15.02
N VAL A 214 12.77 -27.16 13.95
CA VAL A 214 14.13 -27.73 14.00
C VAL A 214 15.22 -26.72 13.62
N ALA A 215 14.87 -25.66 12.88
CA ALA A 215 15.77 -24.56 12.57
C ALA A 215 15.01 -23.25 12.45
N THR A 216 15.65 -22.15 12.84
CA THR A 216 15.11 -20.77 12.82
C THR A 216 16.11 -19.80 12.19
N GLY A 217 15.63 -18.72 11.57
CA GLY A 217 16.40 -17.63 11.02
C GLY A 217 17.45 -18.09 10.00
N GLU A 218 18.68 -17.63 10.14
CA GLU A 218 19.81 -17.99 9.26
C GLU A 218 20.11 -19.49 9.18
N ARG A 219 19.64 -20.27 10.16
CA ARG A 219 19.88 -21.72 10.22
C ARG A 219 18.86 -22.52 9.42
N THR A 220 17.78 -21.93 8.93
CA THR A 220 16.83 -22.53 8.00
C THR A 220 17.49 -22.75 6.63
N GLU A 221 16.94 -23.65 5.81
CA GLU A 221 17.49 -23.89 4.45
C GLU A 221 17.40 -22.60 3.59
N VAL A 222 16.30 -21.85 3.69
CA VAL A 222 16.15 -20.52 3.06
C VAL A 222 17.15 -19.52 3.64
N GLY A 223 17.40 -19.54 4.95
CA GLY A 223 18.36 -18.66 5.62
C GLY A 223 19.80 -18.84 5.13
N LYS A 224 20.19 -20.09 4.85
CA LYS A 224 21.51 -20.39 4.27
C LYS A 224 21.66 -19.78 2.86
N ILE A 225 20.59 -19.82 2.05
CA ILE A 225 20.57 -19.20 0.72
C ILE A 225 20.61 -17.67 0.85
N ALA A 226 19.81 -17.11 1.77
CA ALA A 226 19.76 -15.67 2.00
C ALA A 226 21.12 -15.09 2.40
N THR A 227 21.88 -15.79 3.24
CA THR A 227 23.25 -15.37 3.61
C THR A 227 24.23 -15.38 2.44
N MET A 228 24.04 -16.24 1.44
CA MET A 228 24.83 -16.25 0.20
C MET A 228 24.47 -15.08 -0.73
N ILE A 229 23.22 -14.61 -0.71
CA ILE A 229 22.69 -13.55 -1.58
C ILE A 229 22.89 -12.13 -0.96
N ASP A 230 23.21 -12.01 0.31
CA ASP A 230 23.33 -10.73 1.04
C ASP A 230 24.40 -9.76 0.48
N SER A 231 25.12 -10.15 -0.58
CA SER A 231 25.98 -9.29 -1.38
C SER A 231 25.24 -8.38 -2.39
N VAL A 232 23.96 -8.62 -2.64
CA VAL A 232 23.15 -7.81 -3.57
C VAL A 232 22.48 -6.71 -2.77
N GLY A 233 23.04 -5.50 -2.85
CA GLY A 233 22.56 -4.31 -2.13
C GLY A 233 21.09 -3.98 -2.38
N ASN A 234 20.48 -3.15 -1.51
CA ASN A 234 19.13 -2.64 -1.67
C ASN A 234 18.93 -2.08 -3.08
N ARG A 235 17.94 -2.60 -3.80
CA ARG A 235 17.55 -2.03 -5.09
C ARG A 235 16.98 -0.63 -4.85
N LYS A 236 17.53 0.34 -5.59
CA LYS A 236 16.99 1.71 -5.59
C LYS A 236 15.60 1.73 -6.20
N THR A 237 14.75 2.64 -5.71
CA THR A 237 13.44 2.85 -6.34
C THR A 237 13.63 3.47 -7.74
N PRO A 238 12.68 3.29 -8.68
CA PRO A 238 12.75 3.93 -10.01
C PRO A 238 12.94 5.45 -9.90
N MET A 239 12.32 6.08 -8.92
CA MET A 239 12.48 7.50 -8.63
C MET A 239 13.91 7.84 -8.19
N GLN A 240 14.48 7.04 -7.28
CA GLN A 240 15.86 7.25 -6.84
C GLN A 240 16.86 7.11 -8.00
N GLU A 241 16.64 6.14 -8.91
CA GLU A 241 17.47 6.00 -10.12
C GLU A 241 17.35 7.21 -11.05
N ARG A 242 16.14 7.75 -11.21
CA ARG A 242 15.89 8.96 -12.01
C ARG A 242 16.51 10.20 -11.37
N LEU A 243 16.43 10.32 -10.03
CA LEU A 243 17.07 11.39 -9.29
C LEU A 243 18.60 11.31 -9.38
N ASP A 244 19.16 10.11 -9.32
CA ASP A 244 20.61 9.90 -9.53
C ASP A 244 21.06 10.32 -10.94
N LYS A 245 20.25 9.98 -11.97
CA LYS A 245 20.53 10.42 -13.35
C LYS A 245 20.46 11.93 -13.48
N LEU A 246 19.45 12.54 -12.87
CA LEU A 246 19.28 14.00 -12.81
C LEU A 246 20.47 14.64 -12.08
N GLY A 247 20.87 14.14 -10.93
CA GLY A 247 22.01 14.61 -10.16
C GLY A 247 23.32 14.57 -10.96
N LYS A 248 23.57 13.47 -11.68
CA LYS A 248 24.74 13.34 -12.57
C LYS A 248 24.70 14.37 -13.72
N PHE A 249 23.53 14.56 -14.33
CA PHE A 249 23.37 15.57 -15.39
C PHE A 249 23.67 16.97 -14.87
N LEU A 250 23.11 17.33 -13.71
CA LEU A 250 23.34 18.64 -13.08
C LEU A 250 24.79 18.83 -12.69
N ALA A 251 25.45 17.82 -12.15
CA ALA A 251 26.88 17.88 -11.80
C ALA A 251 27.76 18.13 -13.03
N ILE A 252 27.49 17.44 -14.15
CA ILE A 252 28.21 17.65 -15.40
C ILE A 252 27.96 19.06 -15.95
N ALA A 253 26.71 19.51 -15.96
CA ALA A 253 26.35 20.87 -16.40
C ALA A 253 27.05 21.94 -15.53
N ALA A 254 27.06 21.74 -14.21
CA ALA A 254 27.77 22.62 -13.28
C ALA A 254 29.26 22.69 -13.57
N LEU A 255 29.92 21.56 -13.78
CA LEU A 255 31.35 21.53 -14.10
C LEU A 255 31.67 22.28 -15.41
N VAL A 256 30.82 22.14 -16.43
CA VAL A 256 30.97 22.89 -17.69
C VAL A 256 30.85 24.39 -17.45
N ILE A 257 29.82 24.82 -16.68
CA ILE A 257 29.63 26.25 -16.36
C ILE A 257 30.80 26.78 -15.53
N CYS A 258 31.30 26.04 -14.53
CA CYS A 258 32.47 26.39 -13.74
C CYS A 258 33.71 26.56 -14.61
N ALA A 259 33.96 25.68 -15.58
CA ALA A 259 35.05 25.79 -16.51
C ALA A 259 34.94 27.02 -17.40
N ILE A 260 33.74 27.34 -17.88
CA ILE A 260 33.48 28.56 -18.67
C ILE A 260 33.78 29.83 -17.84
N ILE A 261 33.24 29.88 -16.62
CA ILE A 261 33.45 31.03 -15.71
C ILE A 261 34.94 31.18 -15.38
N PHE A 262 35.65 30.12 -15.10
CA PHE A 262 37.06 30.14 -14.79
C PHE A 262 37.88 30.70 -15.98
N VAL A 263 37.63 30.18 -17.19
CA VAL A 263 38.34 30.61 -18.39
C VAL A 263 38.01 32.09 -18.74
N VAL A 264 36.74 32.46 -18.68
CA VAL A 264 36.31 33.86 -18.99
C VAL A 264 36.86 34.82 -17.96
N GLY A 265 36.81 34.49 -16.67
CA GLY A 265 37.35 35.31 -15.59
C GLY A 265 38.85 35.57 -15.75
N ILE A 266 39.66 34.55 -16.10
CA ILE A 266 41.07 34.72 -16.39
C ILE A 266 41.30 35.58 -17.64
N ALA A 267 40.46 35.38 -18.67
CA ALA A 267 40.55 36.15 -19.89
C ALA A 267 40.29 37.64 -19.64
N TYR A 268 39.51 38.01 -18.65
CA TYR A 268 39.30 39.40 -18.18
C TYR A 268 40.43 39.93 -17.29
N GLY A 269 41.46 39.13 -16.98
CA GLY A 269 42.59 39.50 -16.14
C GLY A 269 42.35 39.38 -14.62
N ASN A 270 41.29 38.71 -14.22
CA ASN A 270 41.05 38.42 -12.81
C ASN A 270 42.09 37.45 -12.25
N ASP A 271 42.34 37.53 -10.95
CA ASP A 271 43.23 36.65 -10.24
C ASP A 271 42.78 35.18 -10.33
N ILE A 272 43.76 34.29 -10.63
CA ILE A 272 43.52 32.85 -10.82
C ILE A 272 42.86 32.20 -9.58
N VAL A 273 43.31 32.63 -8.38
CA VAL A 273 42.83 32.05 -7.13
C VAL A 273 41.39 32.49 -6.87
N THR A 274 41.12 33.78 -7.07
CA THR A 274 39.75 34.35 -6.95
C THR A 274 38.78 33.65 -7.91
N MET A 275 39.18 33.39 -9.14
CA MET A 275 38.35 32.69 -10.13
C MET A 275 38.19 31.20 -9.79
N PHE A 276 39.24 30.59 -9.26
CA PHE A 276 39.09 29.21 -8.76
C PHE A 276 38.09 29.11 -7.60
N MET A 277 38.16 30.02 -6.62
CA MET A 277 37.20 30.04 -5.49
C MET A 277 35.79 30.33 -5.95
N THR A 278 35.62 31.23 -6.93
CA THR A 278 34.31 31.53 -7.56
C THR A 278 33.73 30.30 -8.27
N ALA A 279 34.57 29.59 -9.04
CA ALA A 279 34.17 28.36 -9.73
C ALA A 279 33.79 27.25 -8.74
N VAL A 280 34.52 27.10 -7.65
CA VAL A 280 34.20 26.13 -6.58
C VAL A 280 32.90 26.51 -5.88
N SER A 281 32.67 27.79 -5.60
CA SER A 281 31.41 28.29 -5.01
C SER A 281 30.21 28.01 -5.90
N LEU A 282 30.40 28.19 -7.21
CA LEU A 282 29.37 27.88 -8.18
C LEU A 282 29.08 26.36 -8.26
N ALA A 283 30.12 25.55 -8.22
CA ALA A 283 29.94 24.08 -8.17
C ALA A 283 29.12 23.68 -6.93
N ALA A 284 29.37 24.37 -5.80
CA ALA A 284 28.59 24.20 -4.57
C ALA A 284 27.12 24.60 -4.75
N ALA A 285 26.85 25.71 -5.40
CA ALA A 285 25.49 26.19 -5.68
C ALA A 285 24.70 25.28 -6.64
N ALA A 286 25.38 24.60 -7.54
CA ALA A 286 24.75 23.88 -8.65
C ALA A 286 24.17 22.52 -8.27
N ILE A 287 24.59 21.92 -7.16
CA ILE A 287 24.20 20.55 -6.76
C ILE A 287 23.21 20.62 -5.59
N PRO A 288 21.94 20.25 -5.80
CA PRO A 288 20.95 20.24 -4.72
C PRO A 288 21.20 19.06 -3.76
N GLU A 289 22.06 19.25 -2.76
CA GLU A 289 22.45 18.21 -1.80
C GLU A 289 21.29 17.64 -1.00
N GLY A 290 20.27 18.44 -0.71
CA GLY A 290 19.07 18.02 0.03
C GLY A 290 18.13 17.09 -0.75
N LEU A 291 18.25 16.98 -2.08
CA LEU A 291 17.27 16.29 -2.90
C LEU A 291 17.11 14.78 -2.60
N PRO A 292 18.19 13.97 -2.43
CA PRO A 292 18.04 12.57 -2.05
C PRO A 292 17.40 12.40 -0.66
N ALA A 293 17.79 13.24 0.30
CA ALA A 293 17.25 13.20 1.66
C ALA A 293 15.76 13.60 1.67
N VAL A 294 15.38 14.67 0.98
CA VAL A 294 13.98 15.11 0.85
C VAL A 294 13.15 14.01 0.21
N SER A 295 13.62 13.37 -0.87
CA SER A 295 12.88 12.29 -1.54
C SER A 295 12.61 11.11 -0.60
N THR A 296 13.60 10.68 0.17
CA THR A 296 13.46 9.57 1.14
C THR A 296 12.49 9.93 2.26
N ILE A 297 12.55 11.15 2.77
CA ILE A 297 11.65 11.63 3.84
C ILE A 297 10.21 11.77 3.33
N VAL A 298 10.01 12.30 2.11
CA VAL A 298 8.68 12.39 1.47
C VAL A 298 8.04 11.00 1.38
N LEU A 299 8.79 10.01 0.88
CA LEU A 299 8.33 8.63 0.78
C LEU A 299 8.01 8.04 2.16
N ALA A 300 8.90 8.20 3.14
CA ALA A 300 8.72 7.67 4.49
C ALA A 300 7.46 8.26 5.19
N ILE A 301 7.24 9.58 5.08
CA ILE A 301 6.02 10.22 5.60
C ILE A 301 4.78 9.73 4.86
N GLY A 302 4.87 9.57 3.54
CA GLY A 302 3.79 9.05 2.73
C GLY A 302 3.36 7.66 3.15
N VAL A 303 4.31 6.75 3.35
CA VAL A 303 4.03 5.37 3.80
C VAL A 303 3.44 5.35 5.20
N GLN A 304 3.92 6.19 6.13
CA GLN A 304 3.29 6.31 7.46
C GLN A 304 1.83 6.76 7.39
N ARG A 305 1.48 7.63 6.44
CA ARG A 305 0.09 8.05 6.22
C ARG A 305 -0.76 6.96 5.60
N LEU A 306 -0.21 6.24 4.63
CA LEU A 306 -0.87 5.09 4.01
C LEU A 306 -1.20 4.03 5.06
N ALA A 307 -0.27 3.71 5.96
CA ALA A 307 -0.50 2.78 7.06
C ALA A 307 -1.62 3.24 8.02
N LYS A 308 -1.69 4.56 8.31
CA LYS A 308 -2.80 5.13 9.10
C LYS A 308 -4.16 5.08 8.38
N GLN A 309 -4.16 4.89 7.06
CA GLN A 309 -5.35 4.73 6.23
C GLN A 309 -5.55 3.25 5.83
N ASN A 310 -5.09 2.31 6.66
CA ASN A 310 -5.22 0.87 6.47
C ASN A 310 -4.51 0.29 5.24
N ALA A 311 -3.61 1.03 4.59
CA ALA A 311 -2.80 0.55 3.48
C ALA A 311 -1.34 0.37 3.93
N ILE A 312 -0.94 -0.86 4.22
CA ILE A 312 0.40 -1.20 4.68
C ILE A 312 1.28 -1.48 3.46
N ILE A 313 2.31 -0.67 3.26
CA ILE A 313 3.24 -0.80 2.13
C ILE A 313 4.40 -1.70 2.55
N ARG A 314 4.66 -2.75 1.78
CA ARG A 314 5.80 -3.66 1.97
C ARG A 314 7.02 -3.23 1.17
N ASN A 315 6.81 -2.70 -0.03
CA ASN A 315 7.86 -2.26 -0.94
C ASN A 315 7.77 -0.75 -1.21
N LEU A 316 8.77 0.02 -0.85
CA LEU A 316 8.78 1.48 -1.07
C LEU A 316 8.58 1.92 -2.52
N PRO A 317 9.16 1.23 -3.53
CA PRO A 317 8.92 1.55 -4.95
C PRO A 317 7.45 1.55 -5.33
N SER A 318 6.63 0.72 -4.70
CA SER A 318 5.21 0.57 -5.02
C SER A 318 4.37 1.79 -4.69
N VAL A 319 4.84 2.66 -3.78
CA VAL A 319 4.19 3.95 -3.48
C VAL A 319 4.15 4.88 -4.70
N GLU A 320 5.25 4.92 -5.47
CA GLU A 320 5.33 5.69 -6.71
C GLU A 320 4.40 5.09 -7.78
N THR A 321 4.43 3.76 -7.91
CA THR A 321 3.65 3.03 -8.89
C THR A 321 2.15 3.16 -8.62
N LEU A 322 1.71 3.19 -7.33
CA LEU A 322 0.34 3.45 -6.91
C LEU A 322 -0.22 4.73 -7.54
N GLY A 323 0.52 5.83 -7.48
CA GLY A 323 0.11 7.10 -8.07
C GLY A 323 -0.06 7.07 -9.59
N SER A 324 0.57 6.12 -10.26
CA SER A 324 0.55 5.94 -11.73
C SER A 324 -0.45 4.86 -12.18
N THR A 325 -1.18 4.22 -11.28
CA THR A 325 -2.14 3.14 -11.59
C THR A 325 -3.18 3.60 -12.60
N THR A 326 -3.39 2.79 -13.65
CA THR A 326 -4.37 3.04 -14.71
C THR A 326 -5.50 2.02 -14.72
N VAL A 327 -5.25 0.80 -14.21
CA VAL A 327 -6.24 -0.28 -14.11
C VAL A 327 -6.17 -0.88 -12.70
N ILE A 328 -7.31 -1.11 -12.08
CA ILE A 328 -7.41 -1.88 -10.84
C ILE A 328 -8.23 -3.14 -11.14
N CYS A 329 -7.56 -4.28 -11.16
CA CYS A 329 -8.17 -5.61 -11.26
C CYS A 329 -8.50 -6.08 -9.84
N SER A 330 -9.79 -6.11 -9.50
CA SER A 330 -10.24 -6.47 -8.17
C SER A 330 -10.95 -7.80 -8.14
N ASP A 331 -10.59 -8.65 -7.18
CA ASP A 331 -11.44 -9.79 -6.83
C ASP A 331 -12.77 -9.26 -6.26
N LYS A 332 -13.83 -10.04 -6.43
CA LYS A 332 -15.17 -9.67 -5.97
C LYS A 332 -15.30 -9.87 -4.46
N THR A 333 -15.02 -11.10 -4.01
CA THR A 333 -15.37 -11.58 -2.67
C THR A 333 -14.50 -10.91 -1.60
N GLY A 334 -15.11 -10.37 -0.56
CA GLY A 334 -14.41 -9.73 0.55
C GLY A 334 -13.81 -8.36 0.25
N THR A 335 -13.54 -8.03 -1.04
CA THR A 335 -12.97 -6.75 -1.46
C THR A 335 -14.03 -5.77 -1.93
N LEU A 336 -14.82 -6.16 -2.94
CA LEU A 336 -15.93 -5.36 -3.48
C LEU A 336 -17.22 -5.60 -2.72
N THR A 337 -17.34 -6.78 -2.09
CA THR A 337 -18.49 -7.23 -1.32
C THR A 337 -18.10 -7.43 0.15
N GLN A 338 -19.11 -7.62 1.01
CA GLN A 338 -18.92 -7.72 2.47
C GLN A 338 -18.38 -9.07 2.92
N ASN A 339 -18.27 -10.07 2.03
CA ASN A 339 -17.97 -11.46 2.35
C ASN A 339 -18.94 -12.07 3.37
N ARG A 340 -20.21 -11.68 3.29
CA ARG A 340 -21.27 -12.12 4.19
C ARG A 340 -22.56 -12.29 3.39
N MET A 341 -23.06 -13.53 3.32
CA MET A 341 -24.36 -13.76 2.73
C MET A 341 -25.46 -13.03 3.54
N THR A 342 -26.35 -12.37 2.85
CA THR A 342 -27.42 -11.60 3.46
C THR A 342 -28.72 -11.85 2.69
N VAL A 343 -29.79 -12.18 3.39
CA VAL A 343 -31.13 -12.27 2.79
C VAL A 343 -31.65 -10.85 2.51
N THR A 344 -31.87 -10.55 1.26
CA THR A 344 -32.35 -9.24 0.80
C THR A 344 -33.80 -9.26 0.29
N HIS A 345 -34.26 -10.40 -0.21
CA HIS A 345 -35.56 -10.57 -0.80
C HIS A 345 -36.28 -11.79 -0.20
N ILE A 346 -37.59 -11.68 -0.05
CA ILE A 346 -38.50 -12.74 0.41
C ILE A 346 -39.65 -12.80 -0.57
N TYR A 347 -39.95 -14.00 -1.06
CA TYR A 347 -41.10 -14.25 -1.92
C TYR A 347 -42.10 -15.16 -1.18
N THR A 348 -43.26 -14.62 -0.89
CA THR A 348 -44.38 -15.34 -0.26
C THR A 348 -45.69 -14.93 -0.92
N GLU A 349 -46.66 -15.83 -1.03
CA GLU A 349 -48.02 -15.54 -1.49
C GLU A 349 -48.10 -14.81 -2.84
N GLY A 350 -47.18 -15.10 -3.75
CA GLY A 350 -47.14 -14.49 -5.08
C GLY A 350 -46.51 -13.08 -5.13
N ALA A 351 -45.98 -12.55 -4.02
CA ALA A 351 -45.38 -11.23 -3.93
C ALA A 351 -43.90 -11.30 -3.52
N LEU A 352 -43.05 -10.56 -4.22
CA LEU A 352 -41.68 -10.33 -3.86
C LEU A 352 -41.59 -9.09 -2.96
N SER A 353 -40.99 -9.24 -1.77
CA SER A 353 -40.74 -8.15 -0.82
C SER A 353 -39.28 -8.06 -0.42
N THR A 354 -38.90 -6.92 0.16
CA THR A 354 -37.57 -6.79 0.79
C THR A 354 -37.57 -7.46 2.17
N SER A 355 -36.41 -7.83 2.66
CA SER A 355 -36.21 -8.44 3.99
C SER A 355 -36.41 -7.45 5.17
N ASP A 356 -36.87 -6.21 4.92
CA ASP A 356 -37.03 -5.18 5.98
C ASP A 356 -38.30 -5.31 6.77
N THR A 357 -39.36 -5.87 6.16
CA THR A 357 -40.65 -6.09 6.78
C THR A 357 -41.15 -7.50 6.47
N LEU A 358 -41.68 -8.20 7.49
CA LEU A 358 -42.23 -9.54 7.33
C LEU A 358 -43.74 -9.54 7.43
N SER A 359 -44.42 -10.13 6.43
CA SER A 359 -45.85 -10.55 6.55
C SER A 359 -45.95 -11.77 7.48
N ASP A 360 -47.12 -12.14 7.90
CA ASP A 360 -47.34 -13.33 8.76
C ASP A 360 -46.78 -14.60 8.10
N THR A 361 -47.00 -14.79 6.79
CA THR A 361 -46.41 -15.93 6.03
C THR A 361 -44.89 -15.83 5.91
N ALA A 362 -44.31 -14.60 5.79
CA ALA A 362 -42.87 -14.41 5.79
C ALA A 362 -42.26 -14.65 7.18
N GLN A 363 -43.00 -14.42 8.27
CA GLN A 363 -42.55 -14.81 9.63
C GLN A 363 -42.51 -16.33 9.78
N LEU A 364 -43.56 -17.05 9.30
CA LEU A 364 -43.54 -18.51 9.27
C LEU A 364 -42.36 -19.04 8.45
N LEU A 365 -42.13 -18.50 7.26
CA LEU A 365 -40.96 -18.84 6.42
C LEU A 365 -39.65 -18.64 7.16
N THR A 366 -39.48 -17.51 7.83
CA THR A 366 -38.28 -17.16 8.59
C THR A 366 -38.07 -18.12 9.78
N ARG A 367 -39.17 -18.46 10.49
CA ARG A 367 -39.16 -19.44 11.58
C ARG A 367 -38.67 -20.83 11.09
N ILE A 368 -39.17 -21.29 9.95
CA ILE A 368 -38.72 -22.55 9.32
C ILE A 368 -37.25 -22.47 8.94
N ALA A 369 -36.81 -21.37 8.34
CA ALA A 369 -35.44 -21.16 7.91
C ALA A 369 -34.45 -21.16 9.08
N VAL A 370 -34.85 -20.63 10.24
CA VAL A 370 -34.04 -20.60 11.47
C VAL A 370 -34.00 -21.97 12.15
N LEU A 371 -35.13 -22.68 12.20
CA LEU A 371 -35.23 -24.02 12.84
C LEU A 371 -34.53 -25.11 12.03
N ALA A 372 -34.70 -25.14 10.71
CA ALA A 372 -33.99 -26.05 9.81
C ALA A 372 -32.56 -25.53 9.50
N ASN A 373 -31.71 -25.41 10.53
CA ASN A 373 -30.42 -24.72 10.42
C ASN A 373 -29.41 -25.21 11.46
N ASP A 374 -28.15 -25.40 11.05
CA ASP A 374 -27.07 -25.87 11.92
C ASP A 374 -26.13 -24.75 12.40
N ALA A 375 -26.28 -23.52 11.92
CA ALA A 375 -25.50 -22.38 12.37
C ALA A 375 -25.75 -22.11 13.86
N LYS A 376 -24.68 -21.86 14.60
CA LYS A 376 -24.72 -21.49 16.02
C LYS A 376 -24.97 -19.99 16.15
N PHE A 377 -25.86 -19.62 17.07
CA PHE A 377 -26.17 -18.23 17.40
C PHE A 377 -25.76 -17.94 18.84
N SER A 378 -25.12 -16.81 19.07
CA SER A 378 -24.77 -16.36 20.42
C SER A 378 -24.99 -14.86 20.56
N ARG A 379 -25.53 -14.44 21.70
CA ARG A 379 -25.66 -13.05 22.11
C ARG A 379 -24.54 -12.67 23.06
N THR A 380 -23.79 -11.65 22.73
CA THR A 380 -22.73 -11.11 23.59
C THR A 380 -23.08 -9.66 23.92
N ALA A 381 -22.38 -9.09 24.92
CA ALA A 381 -22.53 -7.67 25.27
C ALA A 381 -22.18 -6.73 24.09
N GLU A 382 -21.44 -7.21 23.11
CA GLU A 382 -21.01 -6.47 21.91
C GLU A 382 -21.97 -6.65 20.71
N GLY A 383 -22.97 -7.55 20.81
CA GLY A 383 -23.94 -7.82 19.76
C GLY A 383 -24.27 -9.31 19.59
N ALA A 384 -25.12 -9.60 18.60
CA ALA A 384 -25.45 -10.95 18.20
C ALA A 384 -24.48 -11.44 17.11
N THR A 385 -23.95 -12.66 17.26
CA THR A 385 -23.05 -13.30 16.27
C THR A 385 -23.56 -14.68 15.90
N SER A 386 -23.51 -14.99 14.59
CA SER A 386 -23.82 -16.30 14.04
C SER A 386 -22.54 -16.95 13.48
N ILE A 387 -22.35 -18.25 13.74
CA ILE A 387 -21.19 -19.02 13.30
C ILE A 387 -21.68 -20.28 12.59
N GLY A 388 -21.21 -20.50 11.35
CA GLY A 388 -21.59 -21.63 10.53
C GLY A 388 -21.41 -21.37 9.05
N ASP A 389 -22.04 -22.19 8.20
CA ASP A 389 -22.08 -21.96 6.76
C ASP A 389 -22.69 -20.57 6.45
N PRO A 390 -22.09 -19.80 5.52
CA PRO A 390 -22.60 -18.45 5.21
C PRO A 390 -24.07 -18.41 4.77
N THR A 391 -24.54 -19.44 4.10
CA THR A 391 -25.96 -19.57 3.70
C THR A 391 -26.87 -19.71 4.93
N GLU A 392 -26.44 -20.52 5.88
CA GLU A 392 -27.18 -20.78 7.11
C GLU A 392 -27.14 -19.60 8.07
N THR A 393 -25.98 -18.99 8.26
CA THR A 393 -25.85 -17.78 9.09
C THR A 393 -26.72 -16.63 8.59
N SER A 394 -26.86 -16.49 7.25
CA SER A 394 -27.74 -15.46 6.65
C SER A 394 -29.22 -15.60 7.03
N LEU A 395 -29.69 -16.83 7.20
CA LEU A 395 -31.07 -17.13 7.62
C LEU A 395 -31.28 -16.83 9.11
N VAL A 396 -30.29 -17.19 9.93
CA VAL A 396 -30.29 -16.90 11.38
C VAL A 396 -30.22 -15.40 11.63
N ASP A 397 -29.41 -14.69 10.84
CA ASP A 397 -29.32 -13.23 10.89
C ASP A 397 -30.62 -12.53 10.47
N LEU A 398 -31.33 -13.08 9.45
CA LEU A 398 -32.67 -12.63 9.09
C LEU A 398 -33.64 -12.79 10.28
N GLY A 399 -33.61 -13.94 10.94
CA GLY A 399 -34.41 -14.18 12.15
C GLY A 399 -34.10 -13.19 13.25
N ALA A 400 -32.82 -13.00 13.56
CA ALA A 400 -32.38 -12.05 14.59
C ALA A 400 -32.79 -10.59 14.29
N LYS A 401 -32.72 -10.17 13.01
CA LYS A 401 -33.19 -8.84 12.56
C LYS A 401 -34.66 -8.58 12.92
N HIS A 402 -35.48 -9.63 12.95
CA HIS A 402 -36.90 -9.58 13.24
C HIS A 402 -37.29 -10.14 14.62
N SER A 403 -36.32 -10.24 15.55
CA SER A 403 -36.53 -10.74 16.91
C SER A 403 -36.97 -12.22 16.97
N LEU A 404 -36.74 -13.00 15.92
CA LEU A 404 -36.91 -14.44 15.87
C LEU A 404 -35.58 -15.13 16.15
N PHE A 405 -35.17 -15.10 17.41
CA PHE A 405 -33.84 -15.58 17.81
C PHE A 405 -33.83 -17.12 17.89
N LYS A 406 -32.75 -17.71 17.35
CA LYS A 406 -32.62 -19.15 17.23
C LYS A 406 -32.66 -19.85 18.57
N ASP A 407 -31.99 -19.33 19.58
CA ASP A 407 -31.97 -19.87 20.95
C ASP A 407 -33.37 -19.91 21.60
N GLU A 408 -34.18 -18.88 21.36
CA GLU A 408 -35.57 -18.82 21.83
C GLU A 408 -36.47 -19.78 21.06
N LEU A 409 -36.32 -19.81 19.72
CA LEU A 409 -37.13 -20.70 18.88
C LEU A 409 -36.80 -22.19 19.13
N GLU A 410 -35.57 -22.55 19.41
CA GLU A 410 -35.16 -23.93 19.76
C GLU A 410 -35.67 -24.32 21.17
N ALA A 411 -35.78 -23.36 22.09
CA ALA A 411 -36.40 -23.59 23.40
C ALA A 411 -37.92 -23.82 23.30
N GLU A 412 -38.62 -23.15 22.36
CA GLU A 412 -40.06 -23.34 22.09
C GLU A 412 -40.33 -24.58 21.23
N ALA A 413 -39.41 -24.97 20.37
CA ALA A 413 -39.56 -26.05 19.40
C ALA A 413 -38.31 -26.92 19.38
N GLU A 414 -38.20 -27.88 20.35
CA GLU A 414 -37.07 -28.74 20.49
C GLU A 414 -36.85 -29.62 19.24
N ARG A 415 -35.63 -29.64 18.70
CA ARG A 415 -35.27 -30.54 17.60
C ARG A 415 -35.18 -31.96 18.10
N VAL A 416 -36.06 -32.85 17.59
CA VAL A 416 -36.13 -34.26 17.99
C VAL A 416 -35.53 -35.24 17.00
N ALA A 417 -35.44 -34.84 15.71
CA ALA A 417 -34.75 -35.60 14.67
C ALA A 417 -34.37 -34.69 13.50
N GLU A 418 -33.45 -35.19 12.66
CA GLU A 418 -32.99 -34.45 11.48
C GLU A 418 -32.58 -35.40 10.32
N ILE A 419 -32.65 -34.87 9.12
CA ILE A 419 -32.01 -35.39 7.91
C ILE A 419 -31.06 -34.28 7.43
N PRO A 420 -29.73 -34.46 7.60
CA PRO A 420 -28.76 -33.43 7.26
C PRO A 420 -28.80 -33.05 5.79
N PHE A 421 -28.22 -31.87 5.45
CA PHE A 421 -28.09 -31.48 4.06
C PHE A 421 -27.28 -32.50 3.26
N ASP A 422 -27.79 -32.83 2.08
CA ASP A 422 -27.13 -33.67 1.11
C ASP A 422 -27.06 -32.97 -0.25
N SER A 423 -25.88 -33.02 -0.90
CA SER A 423 -25.62 -32.28 -2.16
C SER A 423 -26.35 -32.87 -3.39
N GLU A 424 -26.69 -34.17 -3.37
CA GLU A 424 -27.46 -34.81 -4.46
C GLU A 424 -28.94 -34.44 -4.34
N ARG A 425 -29.46 -34.54 -3.11
CA ARG A 425 -30.84 -34.27 -2.75
C ARG A 425 -31.13 -32.74 -2.66
N LYS A 426 -30.12 -31.92 -2.31
CA LYS A 426 -30.16 -30.47 -2.11
C LYS A 426 -31.21 -29.98 -1.11
N LEU A 427 -31.60 -30.82 -0.15
CA LEU A 427 -32.56 -30.56 0.90
C LEU A 427 -31.92 -30.79 2.27
N MET A 428 -32.42 -30.10 3.29
CA MET A 428 -32.20 -30.35 4.71
C MET A 428 -33.54 -30.33 5.42
N THR A 429 -33.77 -31.31 6.31
CA THR A 429 -35.04 -31.42 7.04
C THR A 429 -34.77 -31.65 8.52
N THR A 430 -35.52 -30.97 9.37
CA THR A 430 -35.49 -31.13 10.82
C THR A 430 -36.91 -31.36 11.35
N ILE A 431 -37.04 -32.11 12.43
CA ILE A 431 -38.33 -32.37 13.09
C ILE A 431 -38.28 -31.73 14.47
N HIS A 432 -39.27 -30.91 14.76
CA HIS A 432 -39.36 -30.16 15.99
C HIS A 432 -40.61 -30.48 16.78
N ARG A 433 -40.51 -30.54 18.12
CA ARG A 433 -41.61 -30.67 19.05
C ARG A 433 -42.11 -29.29 19.43
N THR A 434 -43.32 -28.89 19.03
CA THR A 434 -43.97 -27.65 19.37
C THR A 434 -45.14 -27.86 20.33
N GLU A 435 -45.69 -26.82 20.89
CA GLU A 435 -46.91 -26.91 21.70
C GLU A 435 -48.13 -27.50 20.93
N ALA A 436 -48.18 -27.34 19.61
CA ALA A 436 -49.24 -27.83 18.75
C ALA A 436 -49.03 -29.28 18.29
N GLY A 437 -47.84 -29.87 18.48
CA GLY A 437 -47.50 -31.16 18.01
C GLY A 437 -46.06 -31.28 17.44
N LEU A 438 -45.89 -32.11 16.44
CA LEU A 438 -44.61 -32.28 15.76
C LEU A 438 -44.62 -31.56 14.39
N MET A 439 -43.69 -30.68 14.17
CA MET A 439 -43.52 -29.94 12.90
C MET A 439 -42.25 -30.45 12.17
N VAL A 440 -42.42 -30.78 10.92
CA VAL A 440 -41.30 -31.02 9.98
C VAL A 440 -40.98 -29.70 9.31
N ALA A 441 -39.76 -29.22 9.39
CA ALA A 441 -39.26 -28.03 8.73
C ALA A 441 -38.19 -28.43 7.67
N THR A 442 -38.40 -28.06 6.42
CA THR A 442 -37.51 -28.40 5.30
C THR A 442 -37.10 -27.14 4.55
N LYS A 443 -35.79 -27.05 4.25
CA LYS A 443 -35.22 -26.02 3.37
C LYS A 443 -34.40 -26.64 2.25
N GLY A 444 -34.31 -25.97 1.10
CA GLY A 444 -33.41 -26.40 0.02
C GLY A 444 -33.63 -25.72 -1.30
N ALA A 445 -33.11 -26.35 -2.35
CA ALA A 445 -33.27 -25.85 -3.72
C ALA A 445 -34.75 -25.93 -4.14
N MET A 446 -35.25 -24.86 -4.74
CA MET A 446 -36.67 -24.72 -5.09
C MET A 446 -37.16 -25.88 -5.97
N ASP A 447 -36.39 -26.27 -7.00
CA ASP A 447 -36.76 -27.31 -7.94
C ASP A 447 -36.93 -28.69 -7.28
N GLU A 448 -36.06 -29.00 -6.31
CA GLU A 448 -36.11 -30.26 -5.55
C GLU A 448 -37.24 -30.22 -4.51
N LEU A 449 -37.42 -29.08 -3.83
CA LEU A 449 -38.43 -28.93 -2.81
C LEU A 449 -39.88 -29.01 -3.42
N LEU A 450 -40.07 -28.48 -4.62
CA LEU A 450 -41.36 -28.57 -5.31
C LEU A 450 -41.78 -30.00 -5.66
N GLN A 451 -40.84 -30.92 -5.84
CA GLN A 451 -41.17 -32.32 -6.12
C GLN A 451 -41.78 -33.06 -4.92
N VAL A 452 -41.51 -32.57 -3.72
CA VAL A 452 -42.00 -33.16 -2.46
C VAL A 452 -43.14 -32.37 -1.81
N CYS A 453 -43.57 -31.26 -2.44
CA CYS A 453 -44.71 -30.44 -2.01
C CYS A 453 -45.96 -30.75 -2.82
N ASN A 454 -47.07 -30.90 -2.14
CA ASN A 454 -48.40 -31.04 -2.76
C ASN A 454 -49.35 -29.90 -2.37
N ARG A 455 -49.02 -29.08 -1.42
CA ARG A 455 -49.77 -27.89 -0.94
C ARG A 455 -48.91 -26.67 -0.93
N ILE A 456 -49.56 -25.50 -0.88
CA ILE A 456 -48.95 -24.17 -0.80
C ILE A 456 -49.70 -23.28 0.17
N VAL A 457 -49.03 -22.37 0.88
CA VAL A 457 -49.64 -21.32 1.66
C VAL A 457 -50.05 -20.17 0.71
N ASP A 458 -51.34 -19.77 0.74
CA ASP A 458 -51.86 -18.68 -0.06
C ASP A 458 -52.96 -17.96 0.74
N GLY A 459 -52.82 -16.63 0.93
CA GLY A 459 -53.73 -15.84 1.78
C GLY A 459 -53.81 -16.31 3.25
N GLY A 460 -52.68 -16.81 3.79
CA GLY A 460 -52.59 -17.34 5.16
C GLY A 460 -53.25 -18.71 5.33
N LYS A 461 -53.63 -19.41 4.28
CA LYS A 461 -54.26 -20.74 4.31
C LYS A 461 -53.54 -21.73 3.39
N GLU A 462 -53.58 -22.98 3.82
CA GLU A 462 -53.07 -24.06 2.99
C GLU A 462 -54.11 -24.47 1.91
N ARG A 463 -53.63 -24.63 0.67
CA ARG A 463 -54.40 -25.20 -0.43
C ARG A 463 -53.52 -26.10 -1.30
N ASP A 464 -54.12 -26.93 -2.09
CA ASP A 464 -53.37 -27.75 -3.06
C ASP A 464 -52.62 -26.84 -4.05
N ILE A 465 -51.39 -27.25 -4.37
CA ILE A 465 -50.52 -26.55 -5.35
C ILE A 465 -51.02 -26.87 -6.76
N THR A 466 -51.12 -25.87 -7.60
CA THR A 466 -51.53 -26.02 -9.01
C THR A 466 -50.34 -25.94 -9.97
N ALA A 467 -50.52 -26.42 -11.20
CA ALA A 467 -49.49 -26.29 -12.24
C ALA A 467 -49.15 -24.82 -12.55
N GLU A 468 -50.13 -23.92 -12.40
CA GLU A 468 -49.92 -22.47 -12.57
C GLU A 468 -49.05 -21.88 -11.46
N ASP A 469 -49.23 -22.36 -10.21
CA ASP A 469 -48.38 -21.98 -9.10
C ASP A 469 -46.90 -22.40 -9.36
N ILE A 470 -46.70 -23.64 -9.80
CA ILE A 470 -45.37 -24.17 -10.09
C ILE A 470 -44.68 -23.34 -11.18
N GLU A 471 -45.36 -23.00 -12.26
CA GLU A 471 -44.83 -22.17 -13.32
C GLU A 471 -44.55 -20.73 -12.88
N ARG A 472 -45.37 -20.18 -11.99
CA ARG A 472 -45.16 -18.87 -11.36
C ARG A 472 -43.90 -18.88 -10.48
N LEU A 473 -43.76 -19.88 -9.61
CA LEU A 473 -42.59 -20.08 -8.74
C LEU A 473 -41.29 -20.24 -9.53
N LYS A 474 -41.31 -21.02 -10.61
CA LYS A 474 -40.13 -21.17 -11.48
C LYS A 474 -39.72 -19.87 -12.12
N ARG A 475 -40.67 -19.10 -12.66
CA ARG A 475 -40.37 -17.80 -13.25
C ARG A 475 -39.79 -16.83 -12.23
N GLU A 476 -40.30 -16.82 -11.00
CA GLU A 476 -39.80 -15.94 -9.96
C GLU A 476 -38.41 -16.36 -9.47
N ASN A 477 -38.18 -17.66 -9.30
CA ASN A 477 -36.86 -18.18 -9.00
C ASN A 477 -35.83 -17.77 -10.07
N GLU A 478 -36.19 -17.85 -11.35
CA GLU A 478 -35.34 -17.41 -12.44
C GLU A 478 -35.14 -15.89 -12.44
N ALA A 479 -36.17 -15.11 -12.13
CA ALA A 479 -36.07 -13.66 -11.99
C ALA A 479 -35.14 -13.24 -10.84
N MET A 480 -35.24 -13.91 -9.70
CA MET A 480 -34.34 -13.69 -8.55
C MET A 480 -32.90 -14.13 -8.88
N ALA A 481 -32.73 -15.27 -9.54
CA ALA A 481 -31.41 -15.75 -9.97
C ALA A 481 -30.75 -14.79 -10.99
N ASN A 482 -31.52 -14.18 -11.88
CA ASN A 482 -31.04 -13.15 -12.82
C ASN A 482 -30.62 -11.85 -12.13
N GLN A 483 -31.08 -11.61 -10.88
CA GLN A 483 -30.61 -10.53 -10.01
C GLN A 483 -29.41 -10.94 -9.14
N ALA A 484 -28.79 -12.08 -9.48
CA ALA A 484 -27.66 -12.63 -8.72
C ALA A 484 -27.99 -13.11 -7.30
N LEU A 485 -29.27 -13.35 -7.00
CA LEU A 485 -29.69 -13.89 -5.73
C LEU A 485 -29.51 -15.42 -5.72
N ARG A 486 -28.93 -15.94 -4.62
CA ARG A 486 -29.00 -17.34 -4.29
C ARG A 486 -30.36 -17.60 -3.65
N VAL A 487 -31.17 -18.47 -4.28
CA VAL A 487 -32.53 -18.73 -3.82
C VAL A 487 -32.57 -20.02 -3.01
N LEU A 488 -33.22 -19.94 -1.84
CA LEU A 488 -33.59 -21.11 -1.04
C LEU A 488 -35.11 -21.09 -0.78
N ALA A 489 -35.73 -22.25 -0.89
CA ALA A 489 -37.16 -22.43 -0.62
C ALA A 489 -37.35 -23.12 0.74
N MET A 490 -38.49 -22.84 1.37
CA MET A 490 -38.91 -23.37 2.65
C MET A 490 -40.28 -24.03 2.55
N ALA A 491 -40.42 -25.19 3.20
CA ALA A 491 -41.65 -25.92 3.33
C ALA A 491 -41.77 -26.55 4.73
N TYR A 492 -42.98 -26.89 5.13
CA TYR A 492 -43.25 -27.58 6.38
C TYR A 492 -44.40 -28.58 6.24
N LYS A 493 -44.59 -29.40 7.27
CA LYS A 493 -45.82 -30.14 7.52
C LYS A 493 -45.91 -30.52 9.01
N ASP A 494 -47.12 -30.74 9.49
CA ASP A 494 -47.38 -31.29 10.80
C ASP A 494 -47.51 -32.79 10.73
N ILE A 495 -46.93 -33.51 11.74
CA ILE A 495 -47.02 -34.94 11.86
C ILE A 495 -47.43 -35.37 13.28
N ASN A 496 -48.07 -36.52 13.40
CA ASN A 496 -48.60 -36.99 14.69
C ASN A 496 -47.55 -37.74 15.52
N ALA A 497 -46.57 -38.35 14.85
CA ALA A 497 -45.48 -39.10 15.50
C ALA A 497 -44.20 -39.05 14.65
N VAL A 498 -43.02 -39.11 15.31
CA VAL A 498 -41.76 -39.28 14.62
C VAL A 498 -41.73 -40.70 13.99
N PRO A 499 -41.43 -40.84 12.69
CA PRO A 499 -41.32 -42.18 12.06
C PRO A 499 -40.29 -43.07 12.77
N GLU A 500 -40.49 -44.39 12.77
CA GLU A 500 -39.52 -45.35 13.33
C GLU A 500 -38.13 -45.23 12.65
N GLU A 501 -38.14 -45.00 11.33
CA GLU A 501 -36.93 -44.64 10.55
C GLU A 501 -37.08 -43.28 9.94
N VAL A 502 -36.23 -42.32 10.34
CA VAL A 502 -36.19 -40.95 9.81
C VAL A 502 -35.37 -40.95 8.53
N THR A 503 -36.02 -41.11 7.41
CA THR A 503 -35.43 -41.15 6.07
C THR A 503 -36.09 -40.11 5.16
N PRO A 504 -35.44 -39.66 4.05
CA PRO A 504 -36.09 -38.81 3.08
C PRO A 504 -37.45 -39.32 2.61
N ALA A 505 -37.56 -40.62 2.32
CA ALA A 505 -38.77 -41.22 1.82
C ALA A 505 -39.91 -41.24 2.88
N SER A 506 -39.63 -41.27 4.19
CA SER A 506 -40.64 -41.23 5.24
C SER A 506 -41.06 -39.82 5.61
N VAL A 507 -40.17 -38.82 5.51
CA VAL A 507 -40.37 -37.46 6.02
C VAL A 507 -40.57 -36.43 4.91
N GLU A 508 -39.80 -36.47 3.83
CA GLU A 508 -39.81 -35.45 2.74
C GLU A 508 -40.86 -35.81 1.68
N ARG A 509 -42.14 -35.74 2.04
CA ARG A 509 -43.29 -35.94 1.16
C ARG A 509 -44.51 -35.19 1.72
N ASP A 510 -45.38 -34.82 0.84
CA ASP A 510 -46.63 -34.10 1.18
C ASP A 510 -46.36 -32.82 2.00
N LEU A 511 -45.32 -32.08 1.63
CA LEU A 511 -44.97 -30.83 2.31
C LEU A 511 -45.85 -29.68 1.81
N VAL A 512 -45.97 -28.65 2.62
CA VAL A 512 -46.67 -27.39 2.32
C VAL A 512 -45.59 -26.36 1.97
N PHE A 513 -45.54 -25.90 0.72
CA PHE A 513 -44.64 -24.85 0.28
C PHE A 513 -45.05 -23.50 0.89
N VAL A 514 -44.10 -22.78 1.49
CA VAL A 514 -44.34 -21.48 2.15
C VAL A 514 -43.82 -20.32 1.33
N GLY A 515 -42.62 -20.44 0.77
CA GLY A 515 -42.00 -19.36 0.01
C GLY A 515 -40.52 -19.58 -0.24
N MET A 516 -39.87 -18.51 -0.72
CA MET A 516 -38.45 -18.49 -1.06
C MET A 516 -37.77 -17.25 -0.47
N VAL A 517 -36.51 -17.38 -0.13
CA VAL A 517 -35.62 -16.26 0.18
C VAL A 517 -34.56 -16.11 -0.88
N GLY A 518 -34.24 -14.86 -1.22
CA GLY A 518 -33.11 -14.51 -2.06
C GLY A 518 -32.01 -13.85 -1.24
N MET A 519 -30.82 -14.42 -1.30
CA MET A 519 -29.67 -13.94 -0.57
C MET A 519 -28.52 -13.64 -1.51
N ILE A 520 -27.70 -12.68 -1.14
CA ILE A 520 -26.52 -12.26 -1.89
C ILE A 520 -25.43 -11.83 -0.91
N ASP A 521 -24.19 -11.92 -1.32
CA ASP A 521 -23.09 -11.19 -0.68
C ASP A 521 -23.15 -9.73 -1.17
N PRO A 522 -23.65 -8.77 -0.36
CA PRO A 522 -23.96 -7.44 -0.85
C PRO A 522 -22.69 -6.65 -1.15
N PRO A 523 -22.72 -5.80 -2.18
CA PRO A 523 -21.62 -4.88 -2.42
C PRO A 523 -21.48 -3.91 -1.23
N ARG A 524 -20.25 -3.51 -0.93
CA ARG A 524 -19.98 -2.46 0.07
C ARG A 524 -20.46 -1.11 -0.46
N GLU A 525 -21.16 -0.32 0.34
CA GLU A 525 -21.73 0.96 -0.09
C GLU A 525 -20.66 1.96 -0.55
N GLU A 526 -19.54 2.03 0.16
CA GLU A 526 -18.42 2.93 -0.14
C GLU A 526 -17.69 2.59 -1.45
N VAL A 527 -17.79 1.36 -1.93
CA VAL A 527 -17.14 0.92 -3.18
C VAL A 527 -17.73 1.63 -4.39
N LYS A 528 -19.05 1.87 -4.41
CA LYS A 528 -19.70 2.58 -5.52
C LYS A 528 -19.15 3.99 -5.71
N ALA A 529 -18.97 4.73 -4.60
CA ALA A 529 -18.35 6.06 -4.63
C ALA A 529 -16.89 6.01 -5.07
N SER A 530 -16.16 5.00 -4.60
CA SER A 530 -14.76 4.79 -4.94
C SER A 530 -14.54 4.42 -6.41
N VAL A 531 -15.42 3.60 -7.00
CA VAL A 531 -15.44 3.28 -8.43
C VAL A 531 -15.69 4.54 -9.27
N ALA A 532 -16.61 5.40 -8.85
CA ALA A 532 -16.87 6.67 -9.53
C ALA A 532 -15.64 7.60 -9.45
N GLU A 533 -14.95 7.66 -8.30
CA GLU A 533 -13.71 8.42 -8.13
C GLU A 533 -12.58 7.87 -9.02
N CYS A 534 -12.41 6.54 -9.12
CA CYS A 534 -11.48 5.89 -10.04
C CYS A 534 -11.70 6.35 -11.49
N ARG A 535 -12.94 6.27 -11.98
CA ARG A 535 -13.27 6.67 -13.34
C ARG A 535 -12.97 8.14 -13.61
N LYS A 536 -13.32 9.01 -12.67
CA LYS A 536 -12.99 10.45 -12.74
C LYS A 536 -11.48 10.67 -12.79
N ALA A 537 -10.74 9.84 -12.08
CA ALA A 537 -9.27 9.87 -12.05
C ALA A 537 -8.60 9.22 -13.28
N GLY A 538 -9.37 8.74 -14.26
CA GLY A 538 -8.87 8.04 -15.44
C GLY A 538 -8.36 6.62 -15.14
N ILE A 539 -8.81 6.02 -14.04
CA ILE A 539 -8.46 4.65 -13.63
C ILE A 539 -9.64 3.75 -13.97
N ARG A 540 -9.36 2.64 -14.62
CA ARG A 540 -10.36 1.65 -15.01
C ARG A 540 -10.45 0.53 -13.98
N PRO A 541 -11.58 0.42 -13.23
CA PRO A 541 -11.83 -0.75 -12.40
C PRO A 541 -12.29 -1.91 -13.27
N VAL A 542 -11.79 -3.11 -12.97
CA VAL A 542 -12.10 -4.39 -13.63
C VAL A 542 -12.36 -5.42 -12.55
N MET A 543 -13.47 -6.16 -12.67
CA MET A 543 -13.80 -7.25 -11.75
C MET A 543 -13.26 -8.58 -12.29
N ILE A 544 -12.59 -9.33 -11.42
CA ILE A 544 -12.09 -10.69 -11.69
C ILE A 544 -12.62 -11.60 -10.59
N THR A 545 -13.35 -12.67 -10.92
CA THR A 545 -14.01 -13.52 -9.92
C THR A 545 -14.17 -14.96 -10.35
N GLY A 546 -14.21 -15.87 -9.38
CA GLY A 546 -14.63 -17.26 -9.56
C GLY A 546 -16.14 -17.45 -9.72
N ASP A 547 -16.95 -16.42 -9.48
CA ASP A 547 -18.41 -16.47 -9.53
C ASP A 547 -18.97 -16.66 -10.94
N HIS A 548 -20.25 -17.02 -10.98
CA HIS A 548 -20.99 -17.14 -12.23
C HIS A 548 -21.10 -15.77 -12.92
N ARG A 549 -21.04 -15.77 -14.26
CA ARG A 549 -21.09 -14.57 -15.12
C ARG A 549 -22.26 -13.64 -14.80
N ILE A 550 -23.46 -14.18 -14.60
CA ILE A 550 -24.66 -13.38 -14.32
C ILE A 550 -24.53 -12.63 -12.98
N THR A 551 -24.08 -13.32 -11.93
CA THR A 551 -23.83 -12.75 -10.61
C THR A 551 -22.77 -11.63 -10.68
N ALA A 552 -21.65 -11.91 -11.34
CA ALA A 552 -20.56 -10.95 -11.48
C ALA A 552 -21.00 -9.68 -12.24
N MET A 553 -21.76 -9.85 -13.33
CA MET A 553 -22.29 -8.72 -14.12
C MET A 553 -23.30 -7.88 -13.32
N ALA A 554 -24.20 -8.51 -12.54
CA ALA A 554 -25.17 -7.79 -11.73
C ALA A 554 -24.47 -6.90 -10.66
N ILE A 555 -23.50 -7.46 -9.94
CA ILE A 555 -22.72 -6.72 -8.94
C ILE A 555 -21.88 -5.63 -9.60
N ALA A 556 -21.21 -5.93 -10.72
CA ALA A 556 -20.40 -4.96 -11.46
C ALA A 556 -21.22 -3.77 -11.98
N ARG A 557 -22.46 -4.00 -12.43
CA ARG A 557 -23.41 -2.93 -12.82
C ARG A 557 -23.84 -2.10 -11.62
N ALA A 558 -24.22 -2.76 -10.50
CA ALA A 558 -24.63 -2.06 -9.26
C ALA A 558 -23.54 -1.14 -8.72
N LEU A 559 -22.29 -1.55 -8.84
CA LEU A 559 -21.10 -0.78 -8.43
C LEU A 559 -20.63 0.26 -9.47
N GLY A 560 -21.15 0.21 -10.71
CA GLY A 560 -20.68 1.07 -11.80
C GLY A 560 -19.34 0.64 -12.41
N ILE A 561 -18.87 -0.58 -12.15
CA ILE A 561 -17.69 -1.18 -12.77
C ILE A 561 -17.99 -1.54 -14.25
N MET A 562 -19.17 -2.05 -14.53
CA MET A 562 -19.64 -2.38 -15.86
C MET A 562 -20.65 -1.34 -16.34
N LEU A 563 -20.38 -0.70 -17.48
CA LEU A 563 -21.26 0.27 -18.14
C LEU A 563 -21.88 -0.33 -19.39
N ASP A 564 -22.83 0.41 -19.98
CA ASP A 564 -23.43 0.03 -21.26
C ASP A 564 -22.37 -0.05 -22.37
N GLY A 565 -22.32 -1.18 -23.06
CA GLY A 565 -21.32 -1.47 -24.08
C GLY A 565 -20.08 -2.23 -23.59
N ASP A 566 -19.86 -2.33 -22.27
CA ASP A 566 -18.80 -3.17 -21.72
C ASP A 566 -19.13 -4.67 -21.85
N ARG A 567 -18.08 -5.50 -21.97
CA ARG A 567 -18.20 -6.94 -22.12
C ARG A 567 -17.86 -7.67 -20.81
N ALA A 568 -18.39 -8.88 -20.67
CA ALA A 568 -17.99 -9.85 -19.68
C ALA A 568 -17.52 -11.14 -20.37
N LEU A 569 -16.37 -11.68 -19.94
CA LEU A 569 -15.81 -12.95 -20.40
C LEU A 569 -15.80 -13.98 -19.27
N THR A 570 -15.95 -15.26 -19.62
CA THR A 570 -15.76 -16.40 -18.72
C THR A 570 -14.33 -16.93 -18.84
N GLY A 571 -13.89 -17.71 -17.83
CA GLY A 571 -12.59 -18.41 -17.89
C GLY A 571 -12.45 -19.30 -19.11
N THR A 572 -13.51 -20.01 -19.50
CA THR A 572 -13.52 -20.85 -20.72
C THR A 572 -13.33 -20.03 -22.00
N GLU A 573 -13.93 -18.83 -22.08
CA GLU A 573 -13.71 -17.92 -23.21
C GLU A 573 -12.28 -17.38 -23.22
N VAL A 574 -11.73 -17.03 -22.03
CA VAL A 574 -10.32 -16.59 -21.88
C VAL A 574 -9.34 -17.71 -22.27
N GLU A 575 -9.63 -18.96 -21.90
CA GLU A 575 -8.80 -20.12 -22.26
C GLU A 575 -8.76 -20.34 -23.77
N ALA A 576 -9.89 -20.19 -24.45
CA ALA A 576 -9.99 -20.36 -25.88
C ALA A 576 -9.31 -19.24 -26.71
N MET A 577 -9.07 -18.07 -26.11
CA MET A 577 -8.43 -16.93 -26.76
C MET A 577 -6.91 -17.06 -26.78
N THR A 578 -6.31 -16.63 -27.88
CA THR A 578 -4.86 -16.34 -27.93
C THR A 578 -4.53 -15.10 -27.11
N ASP A 579 -3.26 -14.91 -26.78
CA ASP A 579 -2.82 -13.72 -26.01
C ASP A 579 -3.04 -12.41 -26.79
N ASP A 580 -3.06 -12.44 -28.11
CA ASP A 580 -3.36 -11.26 -28.94
C ASP A 580 -4.85 -10.95 -28.96
N GLU A 581 -5.71 -11.95 -29.01
CA GLU A 581 -7.17 -11.77 -28.90
C GLU A 581 -7.55 -11.26 -27.51
N LEU A 582 -6.90 -11.77 -26.45
CA LEU A 582 -7.11 -11.28 -25.08
C LEU A 582 -6.61 -9.85 -24.91
N TYR A 583 -5.48 -9.48 -25.55
CA TYR A 583 -4.99 -8.10 -25.61
C TYR A 583 -6.03 -7.15 -26.20
N GLU A 584 -6.67 -7.51 -27.33
CA GLU A 584 -7.72 -6.68 -27.92
C GLU A 584 -8.99 -6.64 -27.05
N ALA A 585 -9.41 -7.80 -26.53
CA ALA A 585 -10.58 -7.90 -25.66
C ALA A 585 -10.44 -7.07 -24.37
N ALA A 586 -9.25 -6.99 -23.79
CA ALA A 586 -8.97 -6.20 -22.59
C ALA A 586 -9.34 -4.71 -22.74
N ALA A 587 -9.50 -4.19 -23.96
CA ALA A 587 -9.96 -2.81 -24.18
C ALA A 587 -11.40 -2.58 -23.70
N THR A 588 -12.29 -3.58 -23.82
CA THR A 588 -13.74 -3.43 -23.62
C THR A 588 -14.29 -4.32 -22.50
N VAL A 589 -13.52 -5.30 -22.00
CA VAL A 589 -13.98 -6.22 -20.96
C VAL A 589 -13.83 -5.58 -19.59
N ALA A 590 -14.93 -5.48 -18.85
CA ALA A 590 -14.99 -4.97 -17.48
C ALA A 590 -15.12 -6.07 -16.42
N VAL A 591 -15.54 -7.30 -16.82
CA VAL A 591 -15.79 -8.42 -15.91
C VAL A 591 -15.19 -9.70 -16.48
N PHE A 592 -14.39 -10.40 -15.69
CA PHE A 592 -13.92 -11.75 -15.96
C PHE A 592 -14.50 -12.69 -14.89
N ALA A 593 -15.32 -13.64 -15.29
CA ALA A 593 -16.08 -14.54 -14.42
C ALA A 593 -15.61 -15.99 -14.56
N ARG A 594 -15.72 -16.80 -13.52
CA ARG A 594 -15.28 -18.21 -13.46
C ARG A 594 -13.84 -18.39 -13.93
N VAL A 595 -12.94 -17.53 -13.48
CA VAL A 595 -11.52 -17.55 -13.88
C VAL A 595 -10.70 -18.43 -12.94
N ALA A 596 -9.79 -19.21 -13.52
CA ALA A 596 -8.77 -19.97 -12.80
C ALA A 596 -7.53 -19.07 -12.56
N PRO A 597 -6.58 -19.47 -11.68
CA PRO A 597 -5.37 -18.71 -11.39
C PRO A 597 -4.55 -18.34 -12.63
N GLU A 598 -4.40 -19.25 -13.58
CA GLU A 598 -3.67 -19.04 -14.83
C GLU A 598 -4.30 -17.93 -15.67
N HIS A 599 -5.63 -17.85 -15.66
CA HIS A 599 -6.37 -16.81 -16.37
C HIS A 599 -6.09 -15.44 -15.76
N LYS A 600 -6.00 -15.32 -14.41
CA LYS A 600 -5.65 -14.06 -13.72
C LYS A 600 -4.30 -13.53 -14.19
N VAL A 601 -3.29 -14.40 -14.32
CA VAL A 601 -1.97 -14.07 -14.85
C VAL A 601 -2.02 -13.56 -16.29
N ARG A 602 -2.77 -14.24 -17.17
CA ARG A 602 -2.94 -13.84 -18.59
C ARG A 602 -3.66 -12.48 -18.71
N ILE A 603 -4.67 -12.24 -17.89
CA ILE A 603 -5.43 -10.99 -17.87
C ILE A 603 -4.53 -9.82 -17.47
N VAL A 604 -3.74 -9.96 -16.38
CA VAL A 604 -2.77 -8.95 -15.94
C VAL A 604 -1.78 -8.64 -17.07
N LYS A 605 -1.18 -9.68 -17.69
CA LYS A 605 -0.26 -9.50 -18.83
C LYS A 605 -0.91 -8.75 -20.00
N ALA A 606 -2.17 -9.06 -20.32
CA ALA A 606 -2.88 -8.41 -21.42
C ALA A 606 -3.03 -6.89 -21.16
N PHE A 607 -3.38 -6.47 -19.95
CA PHE A 607 -3.43 -5.06 -19.59
C PHE A 607 -2.05 -4.41 -19.59
N GLN A 608 -1.00 -5.07 -19.06
CA GLN A 608 0.37 -4.56 -19.07
C GLN A 608 0.91 -4.38 -20.49
N ARG A 609 0.66 -5.33 -21.41
CA ARG A 609 1.03 -5.21 -22.84
C ARG A 609 0.37 -4.00 -23.50
N ARG A 610 -0.82 -3.58 -23.06
CA ARG A 610 -1.49 -2.35 -23.50
C ARG A 610 -0.87 -1.06 -22.93
N GLY A 611 0.18 -1.17 -22.13
CA GLY A 611 0.84 -0.04 -21.48
C GLY A 611 0.14 0.44 -20.21
N ASN A 612 -0.77 -0.35 -19.65
CA ASN A 612 -1.41 -0.04 -18.39
C ASN A 612 -0.49 -0.38 -17.20
N ILE A 613 -0.62 0.39 -16.14
CA ILE A 613 -0.08 0.08 -14.81
C ILE A 613 -1.21 -0.60 -14.04
N VAL A 614 -1.01 -1.87 -13.74
CA VAL A 614 -2.03 -2.75 -13.18
C VAL A 614 -1.84 -2.93 -11.69
N ALA A 615 -2.85 -2.55 -10.89
CA ALA A 615 -3.00 -3.00 -9.52
C ALA A 615 -3.90 -4.25 -9.52
N MET A 616 -3.46 -5.35 -8.91
CA MET A 616 -4.22 -6.60 -8.79
C MET A 616 -4.51 -6.89 -7.32
N THR A 617 -5.76 -7.17 -6.97
CA THR A 617 -6.12 -7.62 -5.61
C THR A 617 -6.36 -9.11 -5.55
N GLY A 618 -6.09 -9.69 -4.39
CA GLY A 618 -6.39 -11.10 -4.11
C GLY A 618 -6.19 -11.44 -2.64
N ASP A 619 -6.80 -12.54 -2.20
CA ASP A 619 -6.76 -13.00 -0.81
C ASP A 619 -6.21 -14.43 -0.68
N GLY A 620 -6.26 -15.23 -1.75
CA GLY A 620 -5.91 -16.63 -1.74
C GLY A 620 -4.52 -16.97 -2.30
N VAL A 621 -4.12 -18.20 -2.08
CA VAL A 621 -2.92 -18.82 -2.69
C VAL A 621 -3.01 -18.77 -4.22
N ASN A 622 -4.23 -18.90 -4.75
CA ASN A 622 -4.52 -18.87 -6.19
C ASN A 622 -4.24 -17.51 -6.84
N ASP A 623 -4.18 -16.45 -6.05
CA ASP A 623 -3.94 -15.08 -6.53
C ASP A 623 -2.45 -14.71 -6.53
N ALA A 624 -1.65 -15.41 -5.73
CA ALA A 624 -0.24 -15.08 -5.51
C ALA A 624 0.57 -14.90 -6.82
N PRO A 625 0.43 -15.74 -7.85
CA PRO A 625 1.14 -15.54 -9.12
C PRO A 625 0.73 -14.24 -9.83
N ALA A 626 -0.56 -13.89 -9.81
CA ALA A 626 -1.07 -12.67 -10.43
C ALA A 626 -0.69 -11.42 -9.63
N LEU A 627 -0.71 -11.50 -8.28
CA LEU A 627 -0.25 -10.45 -7.37
C LEU A 627 1.23 -10.14 -7.61
N LYS A 628 2.07 -11.18 -7.71
CA LYS A 628 3.51 -11.03 -7.95
C LYS A 628 3.85 -10.46 -9.31
N LEU A 629 3.03 -10.74 -10.32
CA LEU A 629 3.22 -10.28 -11.69
C LEU A 629 2.74 -8.85 -11.92
N ALA A 630 1.69 -8.43 -11.22
CA ALA A 630 1.13 -7.08 -11.34
C ALA A 630 2.18 -6.00 -11.05
N ASP A 631 1.97 -4.80 -11.56
CA ASP A 631 2.82 -3.65 -11.22
C ASP A 631 2.68 -3.29 -9.74
N ILE A 632 1.51 -3.61 -9.16
CA ILE A 632 1.20 -3.51 -7.73
C ILE A 632 0.31 -4.68 -7.33
N GLY A 633 0.87 -5.61 -6.56
CA GLY A 633 0.08 -6.63 -5.87
C GLY A 633 -0.53 -6.08 -4.59
N VAL A 634 -1.82 -6.31 -4.37
CA VAL A 634 -2.57 -5.83 -3.20
C VAL A 634 -3.23 -7.02 -2.52
N ALA A 635 -2.79 -7.39 -1.32
CA ALA A 635 -3.39 -8.48 -0.56
C ALA A 635 -4.38 -7.97 0.50
N MET A 636 -5.34 -8.81 0.84
CA MET A 636 -6.23 -8.60 1.98
C MET A 636 -5.49 -8.84 3.29
N GLY A 637 -5.76 -8.03 4.31
CA GLY A 637 -5.10 -8.11 5.62
C GLY A 637 -5.80 -9.06 6.58
N ILE A 638 -7.14 -9.10 6.54
CA ILE A 638 -7.99 -9.93 7.42
C ILE A 638 -8.18 -11.31 6.81
N THR A 639 -8.73 -11.38 5.59
CA THR A 639 -9.07 -12.64 4.91
C THR A 639 -7.90 -13.21 4.12
N GLY A 640 -6.88 -12.40 3.81
CA GLY A 640 -5.76 -12.80 2.98
C GLY A 640 -4.87 -13.83 3.65
N THR A 641 -4.48 -14.85 2.87
CA THR A 641 -3.49 -15.85 3.29
C THR A 641 -2.10 -15.23 3.38
N ASP A 642 -1.21 -15.81 4.17
CA ASP A 642 0.17 -15.33 4.28
C ASP A 642 0.88 -15.35 2.92
N VAL A 643 0.58 -16.34 2.10
CA VAL A 643 1.12 -16.44 0.72
C VAL A 643 0.70 -15.25 -0.14
N SER A 644 -0.58 -14.84 -0.09
CA SER A 644 -1.04 -13.65 -0.81
C SER A 644 -0.38 -12.37 -0.29
N LYS A 645 -0.24 -12.25 1.04
CA LYS A 645 0.45 -11.12 1.68
C LYS A 645 1.93 -11.06 1.29
N GLU A 646 2.62 -12.20 1.24
CA GLU A 646 4.03 -12.26 0.84
C GLU A 646 4.24 -11.93 -0.65
N ALA A 647 3.32 -12.34 -1.51
CA ALA A 647 3.37 -12.04 -2.94
C ALA A 647 3.06 -10.57 -3.26
N SER A 648 2.43 -9.84 -2.34
CA SER A 648 1.92 -8.48 -2.55
C SER A 648 2.92 -7.39 -2.20
N ASP A 649 2.68 -6.19 -2.75
CA ASP A 649 3.38 -4.94 -2.42
C ASP A 649 2.66 -4.13 -1.36
N VAL A 650 1.34 -4.28 -1.28
CA VAL A 650 0.44 -3.54 -0.39
C VAL A 650 -0.48 -4.52 0.31
N ILE A 651 -0.72 -4.32 1.59
CA ILE A 651 -1.70 -5.08 2.39
C ILE A 651 -2.77 -4.12 2.87
N LEU A 652 -4.05 -4.46 2.64
CA LEU A 652 -5.20 -3.69 3.11
C LEU A 652 -5.65 -4.22 4.46
N ALA A 653 -5.39 -3.49 5.54
CA ALA A 653 -5.73 -3.93 6.89
C ALA A 653 -7.25 -4.06 7.15
N ASP A 654 -8.09 -3.52 6.27
CA ASP A 654 -9.56 -3.50 6.34
C ASP A 654 -10.26 -4.25 5.19
N ASP A 655 -9.50 -4.92 4.34
CA ASP A 655 -9.98 -5.68 3.16
C ASP A 655 -10.91 -4.86 2.24
N ASN A 656 -10.70 -3.54 2.13
CA ASN A 656 -11.64 -2.64 1.48
C ASN A 656 -11.07 -2.04 0.19
N PHE A 657 -11.83 -2.15 -0.92
CA PHE A 657 -11.48 -1.53 -2.20
C PHE A 657 -11.32 0.00 -2.10
N ALA A 658 -12.11 0.67 -1.25
CA ALA A 658 -12.02 2.12 -1.06
C ALA A 658 -10.62 2.54 -0.54
N THR A 659 -9.98 1.69 0.24
CA THR A 659 -8.63 1.90 0.75
C THR A 659 -7.60 1.89 -0.38
N ILE A 660 -7.78 1.08 -1.44
CA ILE A 660 -6.92 1.10 -2.64
C ILE A 660 -7.01 2.47 -3.31
N VAL A 661 -8.22 2.99 -3.48
CA VAL A 661 -8.44 4.30 -4.12
C VAL A 661 -7.82 5.43 -3.31
N SER A 662 -7.96 5.35 -1.98
CA SER A 662 -7.30 6.29 -1.05
C SER A 662 -5.77 6.16 -1.13
N ALA A 663 -5.23 4.96 -1.27
CA ALA A 663 -3.81 4.72 -1.45
C ALA A 663 -3.28 5.28 -2.78
N VAL A 664 -4.02 5.14 -3.87
CA VAL A 664 -3.68 5.78 -5.16
C VAL A 664 -3.66 7.31 -5.03
N LYS A 665 -4.64 7.89 -4.35
CA LYS A 665 -4.71 9.33 -4.08
C LYS A 665 -3.51 9.82 -3.29
N GLU A 666 -3.12 9.09 -2.24
CA GLU A 666 -1.94 9.41 -1.44
C GLU A 666 -0.64 9.21 -2.24
N GLY A 667 -0.53 8.17 -3.07
CA GLY A 667 0.58 7.96 -3.99
C GLY A 667 0.77 9.14 -4.95
N ARG A 668 -0.31 9.63 -5.55
CA ARG A 668 -0.30 10.85 -6.40
C ARG A 668 0.14 12.09 -5.62
N ARG A 669 -0.31 12.24 -4.37
CA ARG A 669 0.08 13.33 -3.50
C ARG A 669 1.57 13.30 -3.17
N ILE A 670 2.11 12.14 -2.84
CA ILE A 670 3.52 11.94 -2.54
C ILE A 670 4.36 12.35 -3.75
N TYR A 671 3.97 11.91 -4.93
CA TYR A 671 4.64 12.27 -6.19
C TYR A 671 4.57 13.78 -6.47
N ASP A 672 3.39 14.40 -6.34
CA ASP A 672 3.21 15.85 -6.51
C ASP A 672 4.10 16.65 -5.54
N ASN A 673 4.15 16.26 -4.27
CA ASN A 673 4.95 16.95 -3.26
C ASN A 673 6.44 16.80 -3.53
N LEU A 674 6.86 15.64 -4.02
CA LEU A 674 8.23 15.45 -4.46
C LEU A 674 8.58 16.36 -5.65
N LEU A 675 7.70 16.45 -6.66
CA LEU A 675 7.91 17.35 -7.81
C LEU A 675 7.96 18.83 -7.39
N LYS A 676 7.13 19.26 -6.42
CA LYS A 676 7.18 20.62 -5.86
C LYS A 676 8.52 20.91 -5.19
N SER A 677 9.04 19.98 -4.40
CA SER A 677 10.35 20.10 -3.75
C SER A 677 11.49 20.15 -4.78
N ILE A 678 11.43 19.30 -5.82
CA ILE A 678 12.39 19.32 -6.93
C ILE A 678 12.32 20.65 -7.67
N GLN A 679 11.13 21.13 -8.03
CA GLN A 679 10.94 22.41 -8.71
C GLN A 679 11.53 23.55 -7.88
N PHE A 680 11.25 23.59 -6.57
CA PHE A 680 11.76 24.62 -5.67
C PHE A 680 13.30 24.62 -5.67
N MET A 681 13.93 23.49 -5.33
CA MET A 681 15.38 23.42 -5.24
C MET A 681 16.09 23.69 -6.57
N LEU A 682 15.55 23.20 -7.70
CA LEU A 682 16.17 23.45 -9.01
C LEU A 682 15.98 24.91 -9.48
N SER A 683 14.88 25.56 -9.14
CA SER A 683 14.64 26.94 -9.51
C SER A 683 15.53 27.89 -8.72
N THR A 684 15.74 27.63 -7.43
CA THR A 684 16.60 28.42 -6.54
C THR A 684 18.07 28.29 -6.94
N ASN A 685 18.54 27.06 -7.08
CA ASN A 685 19.93 26.78 -7.50
C ASN A 685 20.24 27.37 -8.89
N LEU A 686 19.31 27.26 -9.83
CA LEU A 686 19.47 27.87 -11.15
C LEU A 686 19.58 29.38 -11.05
N GLY A 687 18.80 30.04 -10.18
CA GLY A 687 18.89 31.46 -9.89
C GLY A 687 20.28 31.86 -9.38
N GLU A 688 20.81 31.11 -8.40
CA GLU A 688 22.14 31.32 -7.82
C GLU A 688 23.25 31.21 -8.89
N ILE A 689 23.20 30.13 -9.68
CA ILE A 689 24.14 29.92 -10.78
C ILE A 689 24.09 31.10 -11.77
N MET A 690 22.90 31.49 -12.17
CA MET A 690 22.74 32.58 -13.16
C MET A 690 23.17 33.95 -12.64
N VAL A 691 22.97 34.22 -11.33
CA VAL A 691 23.46 35.46 -10.69
C VAL A 691 25.00 35.55 -10.80
N LEU A 692 25.71 34.49 -10.39
CA LEU A 692 27.16 34.44 -10.45
C LEU A 692 27.68 34.40 -11.88
N PHE A 693 27.06 33.62 -12.76
CA PHE A 693 27.43 33.54 -14.18
C PHE A 693 27.28 34.91 -14.86
N THR A 694 26.17 35.64 -14.62
CA THR A 694 25.94 36.94 -15.20
C THR A 694 26.97 37.98 -14.70
N ALA A 695 27.28 37.93 -13.38
CA ALA A 695 28.26 38.86 -12.81
C ALA A 695 29.67 38.68 -13.44
N VAL A 696 30.10 37.40 -13.60
CA VAL A 696 31.41 37.11 -14.23
C VAL A 696 31.43 37.52 -15.71
N ILE A 697 30.39 37.19 -16.48
CA ILE A 697 30.30 37.59 -17.90
C ILE A 697 30.27 39.11 -18.04
N ALA A 698 29.59 39.80 -17.13
CA ALA A 698 29.52 41.28 -17.13
C ALA A 698 30.79 41.94 -16.54
N ASN A 699 31.77 41.14 -16.11
CA ASN A 699 32.97 41.61 -15.42
C ASN A 699 32.67 42.48 -14.20
N TRP A 700 31.63 42.11 -13.41
CA TRP A 700 31.28 42.73 -12.14
C TRP A 700 32.02 42.08 -10.99
N ALA A 701 32.17 42.80 -9.88
CA ALA A 701 32.64 42.19 -8.65
C ALA A 701 31.63 41.11 -8.17
N THR A 702 32.15 40.05 -7.60
CA THR A 702 31.36 38.88 -7.19
C THR A 702 30.24 39.25 -6.22
N PRO A 703 28.96 39.07 -6.58
CA PRO A 703 27.81 39.50 -5.80
C PRO A 703 27.52 38.63 -4.57
N LEU A 704 27.99 37.40 -4.57
CA LEU A 704 27.79 36.42 -3.48
C LEU A 704 29.11 35.78 -3.13
N LEU A 705 29.42 35.66 -1.83
CA LEU A 705 30.56 34.94 -1.31
C LEU A 705 30.22 33.44 -1.15
N PRO A 706 31.24 32.55 -1.11
CA PRO A 706 31.02 31.10 -0.88
C PRO A 706 30.16 30.80 0.35
N ILE A 707 30.38 31.52 1.43
CA ILE A 707 29.64 31.37 2.69
C ILE A 707 28.16 31.69 2.55
N HIS A 708 27.80 32.71 1.72
CA HIS A 708 26.42 33.07 1.45
C HIS A 708 25.67 31.93 0.79
N ILE A 709 26.27 31.31 -0.23
CA ILE A 709 25.70 30.23 -1.02
C ILE A 709 25.51 28.98 -0.16
N LEU A 710 26.54 28.63 0.59
CA LEU A 710 26.47 27.48 1.50
C LEU A 710 25.39 27.66 2.57
N TRP A 711 25.23 28.87 3.12
CA TRP A 711 24.16 29.17 4.07
C TRP A 711 22.78 29.06 3.45
N ILE A 712 22.61 29.59 2.24
CA ILE A 712 21.35 29.52 1.50
C ILE A 712 20.95 28.05 1.27
N ASN A 713 21.82 27.25 0.66
CA ASN A 713 21.52 25.86 0.34
C ASN A 713 21.23 25.00 1.60
N LEU A 714 21.95 25.27 2.70
CA LEU A 714 21.82 24.50 3.93
C LEU A 714 20.56 24.89 4.72
N VAL A 715 20.30 26.19 4.88
CA VAL A 715 19.30 26.73 5.79
C VAL A 715 18.02 27.13 5.04
N THR A 716 18.13 27.91 3.97
CA THR A 716 16.95 28.47 3.31
C THR A 716 16.25 27.48 2.37
N ASP A 717 17.00 26.56 1.77
CA ASP A 717 16.42 25.61 0.80
C ASP A 717 15.98 24.31 1.45
N SER A 718 16.78 23.71 2.34
CA SER A 718 16.54 22.38 2.85
C SER A 718 15.29 22.27 3.73
N LEU A 719 15.08 23.20 4.67
CA LEU A 719 13.95 23.15 5.61
C LEU A 719 12.59 23.39 4.96
N PRO A 720 12.43 24.44 4.10
CA PRO A 720 11.18 24.63 3.38
C PRO A 720 10.88 23.53 2.36
N ALA A 721 11.90 22.99 1.66
CA ALA A 721 11.74 21.84 0.77
C ALA A 721 11.23 20.61 1.53
N LEU A 722 11.72 20.38 2.73
CA LEU A 722 11.24 19.31 3.60
C LEU A 722 9.79 19.55 4.05
N ALA A 723 9.42 20.80 4.35
CA ALA A 723 8.05 21.13 4.73
C ALA A 723 7.03 20.94 3.60
N LEU A 724 7.45 21.00 2.33
CA LEU A 724 6.63 20.65 1.17
C LEU A 724 6.24 19.16 1.15
N SER A 725 7.02 18.28 1.79
CA SER A 725 6.73 16.84 1.85
C SER A 725 5.38 16.51 2.49
N VAL A 726 4.89 17.36 3.38
CA VAL A 726 3.62 17.17 4.09
C VAL A 726 2.46 17.99 3.51
N ASP A 727 2.67 18.62 2.36
CA ASP A 727 1.66 19.47 1.73
C ASP A 727 0.36 18.67 1.46
N PRO A 728 -0.84 19.24 1.69
CA PRO A 728 -2.09 18.57 1.40
C PRO A 728 -2.23 18.28 -0.10
N ALA A 729 -3.04 17.25 -0.41
CA ALA A 729 -3.36 16.94 -1.80
C ALA A 729 -4.06 18.11 -2.49
N SER A 730 -3.73 18.35 -3.76
CA SER A 730 -4.45 19.33 -4.58
C SER A 730 -5.90 18.88 -4.80
N ARG A 731 -6.84 19.82 -4.92
CA ARG A 731 -8.28 19.52 -5.07
C ARG A 731 -8.59 18.73 -6.33
N ASP A 732 -7.79 18.85 -7.35
CA ASP A 732 -7.94 18.20 -8.65
C ASP A 732 -7.21 16.86 -8.77
N ILE A 733 -6.57 16.36 -7.70
CA ILE A 733 -5.68 15.19 -7.74
C ILE A 733 -6.34 13.92 -8.30
N MET A 734 -7.62 13.70 -7.99
CA MET A 734 -8.44 12.60 -8.52
C MET A 734 -9.32 13.03 -9.70
N SER A 735 -9.04 14.15 -10.33
CA SER A 735 -9.65 14.60 -11.59
C SER A 735 -8.66 14.60 -12.76
N ARG A 736 -7.38 14.33 -12.48
CA ARG A 736 -6.30 14.25 -13.47
C ARG A 736 -6.11 12.82 -13.92
N LYS A 737 -5.76 12.61 -15.20
CA LYS A 737 -5.36 11.29 -15.71
C LYS A 737 -4.10 10.81 -14.98
N PRO A 738 -3.89 9.47 -14.90
CA PRO A 738 -2.68 8.91 -14.35
C PRO A 738 -1.43 9.41 -15.07
N LEU A 739 -0.34 9.52 -14.32
CA LEU A 739 0.96 9.91 -14.87
C LEU A 739 1.54 8.77 -15.71
N ASP A 740 2.14 9.11 -16.84
CA ASP A 740 2.89 8.12 -17.64
C ASP A 740 4.21 7.77 -16.92
N PRO A 741 4.40 6.52 -16.48
CA PRO A 741 5.61 6.12 -15.79
C PRO A 741 6.87 6.20 -16.65
N LYS A 742 6.74 6.32 -17.97
CA LYS A 742 7.86 6.52 -18.89
C LYS A 742 8.31 7.99 -18.98
N GLN A 743 7.49 8.94 -18.52
CA GLN A 743 7.88 10.34 -18.46
C GLN A 743 9.01 10.54 -17.44
N GLY A 744 10.06 11.27 -17.88
CA GLY A 744 11.11 11.70 -16.96
C GLY A 744 10.57 12.70 -15.92
N ILE A 745 11.30 12.87 -14.81
CA ILE A 745 10.96 13.84 -13.76
C ILE A 745 10.84 15.26 -14.35
N LEU A 746 11.81 15.64 -15.18
CA LEU A 746 11.82 16.94 -15.86
C LEU A 746 10.96 16.87 -17.14
N THR A 747 9.67 17.12 -16.98
CA THR A 747 8.80 17.37 -18.15
C THR A 747 9.10 18.72 -18.76
N ARG A 748 8.75 18.93 -20.06
CA ARG A 748 8.95 20.23 -20.72
C ARG A 748 8.31 21.39 -19.97
N SER A 749 7.11 21.17 -19.43
CA SER A 749 6.39 22.19 -18.64
C SER A 749 7.10 22.52 -17.33
N LEU A 750 7.60 21.49 -16.62
CA LEU A 750 8.33 21.65 -15.37
C LEU A 750 9.67 22.37 -15.62
N SER A 751 10.42 21.93 -16.63
CA SER A 751 11.71 22.55 -17.01
C SER A 751 11.54 24.02 -17.39
N LEU A 752 10.49 24.34 -18.17
CA LEU A 752 10.21 25.74 -18.53
C LEU A 752 9.90 26.60 -17.28
N ARG A 753 9.12 26.07 -16.33
CA ARG A 753 8.84 26.76 -15.07
C ARG A 753 10.10 26.99 -14.25
N ILE A 754 10.96 25.97 -14.12
CA ILE A 754 12.23 26.08 -13.42
C ILE A 754 13.10 27.19 -14.05
N VAL A 755 13.25 27.19 -15.37
CA VAL A 755 14.05 28.22 -16.07
C VAL A 755 13.46 29.59 -15.90
N LEU A 756 12.15 29.77 -16.08
CA LEU A 756 11.49 31.06 -15.91
C LEU A 756 11.62 31.60 -14.49
N GLN A 757 11.48 30.74 -13.49
CA GLN A 757 11.64 31.11 -12.08
C GLN A 757 13.09 31.46 -11.75
N GLY A 758 14.06 30.71 -12.26
CA GLY A 758 15.50 31.01 -12.10
C GLY A 758 15.89 32.34 -12.74
N VAL A 759 15.45 32.57 -13.98
CA VAL A 759 15.68 33.86 -14.66
C VAL A 759 15.05 35.04 -13.88
N MET A 760 13.83 34.85 -13.39
CA MET A 760 13.13 35.87 -12.61
C MET A 760 13.88 36.22 -11.31
N ILE A 761 14.29 35.19 -10.54
CA ILE A 761 15.10 35.41 -9.34
C ILE A 761 16.39 36.14 -9.70
N THR A 762 17.09 35.70 -10.74
CA THR A 762 18.34 36.32 -11.21
C THR A 762 18.16 37.81 -11.50
N ALA A 763 17.14 38.18 -12.27
CA ALA A 763 16.89 39.56 -12.63
C ALA A 763 16.64 40.46 -11.42
N LEU A 764 15.83 39.95 -10.46
CA LEU A 764 15.49 40.73 -9.24
C LEU A 764 16.69 40.85 -8.30
N VAL A 765 17.46 39.78 -8.14
CA VAL A 765 18.66 39.78 -7.30
C VAL A 765 19.76 40.66 -7.87
N LEU A 766 20.01 40.61 -9.18
CA LEU A 766 20.95 41.52 -9.83
C LEU A 766 20.47 42.98 -9.81
N TRP A 767 19.17 43.22 -9.79
CA TRP A 767 18.63 44.56 -9.57
C TRP A 767 18.96 45.05 -8.16
N ALA A 768 18.77 44.22 -7.13
CA ALA A 768 19.19 44.54 -5.75
C ALA A 768 20.69 44.82 -5.67
N TYR A 769 21.51 44.01 -6.36
CA TYR A 769 22.96 44.21 -6.46
C TYR A 769 23.29 45.60 -7.00
N ASN A 770 22.70 45.98 -8.12
CA ASN A 770 22.94 47.29 -8.74
C ASN A 770 22.55 48.49 -7.83
N ILE A 771 21.42 48.39 -7.13
CA ILE A 771 21.01 49.40 -6.14
C ILE A 771 22.06 49.51 -5.02
N GLY A 772 22.52 48.37 -4.49
CA GLY A 772 23.51 48.34 -3.42
C GLY A 772 24.87 48.90 -3.83
N MET A 773 25.25 48.77 -5.11
CA MET A 773 26.51 49.30 -5.65
C MET A 773 26.64 50.82 -5.56
N GLU A 774 25.54 51.55 -5.46
CA GLU A 774 25.57 53.01 -5.25
C GLU A 774 26.26 53.37 -3.91
N ARG A 775 26.20 52.50 -2.90
CA ARG A 775 26.85 52.69 -1.59
C ARG A 775 28.11 51.87 -1.39
N GLY A 776 28.40 50.97 -2.31
CA GLY A 776 29.62 50.14 -2.26
C GLY A 776 29.37 48.63 -2.32
N LEU A 777 30.44 47.90 -2.52
CA LEU A 777 30.38 46.46 -2.79
C LEU A 777 29.78 45.65 -1.63
N ASP A 778 30.09 46.00 -0.39
CA ASP A 778 29.62 45.23 0.77
C ASP A 778 28.10 45.41 1.00
N VAL A 779 27.57 46.63 0.72
CA VAL A 779 26.13 46.86 0.73
C VAL A 779 25.47 46.10 -0.40
N ALA A 780 26.05 46.10 -1.62
CA ALA A 780 25.56 45.34 -2.74
C ALA A 780 25.48 43.80 -2.44
N ARG A 781 26.52 43.24 -1.85
CA ARG A 781 26.57 41.84 -1.41
C ARG A 781 25.52 41.51 -0.36
N THR A 782 25.36 42.40 0.65
CA THR A 782 24.35 42.24 1.70
C THR A 782 22.93 42.25 1.13
N MET A 783 22.63 43.21 0.26
CA MET A 783 21.33 43.30 -0.42
C MET A 783 21.08 42.07 -1.31
N THR A 784 22.08 41.65 -2.05
CA THR A 784 22.02 40.44 -2.92
C THR A 784 21.70 39.17 -2.08
N PHE A 785 22.44 38.96 -1.02
CA PHE A 785 22.27 37.80 -0.12
C PHE A 785 20.88 37.80 0.53
N ALA A 786 20.46 38.94 1.11
CA ALA A 786 19.14 39.06 1.73
C ALA A 786 17.99 38.88 0.73
N THR A 787 18.08 39.57 -0.46
CA THR A 787 17.05 39.48 -1.50
C THR A 787 16.94 38.03 -2.02
N LEU A 788 18.05 37.38 -2.28
CA LEU A 788 18.05 35.96 -2.75
C LEU A 788 17.37 35.05 -1.74
N ALA A 789 17.81 35.06 -0.46
CA ALA A 789 17.27 34.21 0.59
C ALA A 789 15.76 34.46 0.81
N PHE A 790 15.31 35.71 0.90
CA PHE A 790 13.90 36.01 1.13
C PHE A 790 13.03 35.79 -0.11
N SER A 791 13.54 35.92 -1.32
CA SER A 791 12.82 35.65 -2.57
C SER A 791 12.47 34.19 -2.73
N GLN A 792 13.35 33.29 -2.31
CA GLN A 792 13.10 31.85 -2.30
C GLN A 792 11.95 31.48 -1.33
N MET A 793 11.91 32.10 -0.14
CA MET A 793 10.86 31.88 0.86
C MET A 793 9.48 32.37 0.41
N THR A 794 9.40 33.40 -0.42
CA THR A 794 8.14 33.88 -0.98
C THR A 794 7.70 33.06 -2.19
N LEU A 795 8.63 32.69 -3.07
CA LEU A 795 8.37 31.92 -4.27
C LEU A 795 7.79 30.51 -3.95
N ILE A 796 8.19 29.91 -2.82
CA ILE A 796 7.72 28.57 -2.43
C ILE A 796 6.20 28.48 -2.31
N PHE A 797 5.51 29.56 -1.92
CA PHE A 797 4.05 29.60 -1.83
C PHE A 797 3.39 29.52 -3.21
N SER A 798 4.01 30.09 -4.23
CA SER A 798 3.53 29.97 -5.61
C SER A 798 3.83 28.59 -6.20
N ILE A 799 4.99 28.03 -5.93
CA ILE A 799 5.35 26.66 -6.37
C ILE A 799 4.39 25.64 -5.76
N ARG A 800 4.14 25.77 -4.47
CA ARG A 800 3.26 24.89 -3.70
C ARG A 800 1.85 24.81 -4.27
N SER A 801 1.27 25.93 -4.64
CA SER A 801 -0.09 26.01 -5.19
C SER A 801 -0.19 25.52 -6.64
N GLY A 802 0.94 25.22 -7.29
CA GLY A 802 0.97 24.77 -8.69
C GLY A 802 0.31 25.77 -9.63
N MET A 803 -0.78 25.37 -10.30
CA MET A 803 -1.56 26.23 -11.17
C MET A 803 -2.78 26.87 -10.47
N GLU A 804 -3.01 26.56 -9.20
CA GLU A 804 -4.07 27.20 -8.40
C GLU A 804 -3.58 28.55 -7.85
N ASN A 805 -4.53 29.36 -7.37
CA ASN A 805 -4.20 30.61 -6.70
C ASN A 805 -3.56 30.30 -5.32
N ALA A 806 -2.37 30.85 -5.08
CA ALA A 806 -1.64 30.63 -3.83
C ALA A 806 -2.41 31.12 -2.60
N PHE A 807 -3.21 32.15 -2.71
CA PHE A 807 -3.99 32.69 -1.58
C PHE A 807 -5.04 31.69 -1.06
N SER A 808 -5.59 30.82 -1.92
CA SER A 808 -6.58 29.82 -1.53
C SER A 808 -6.01 28.69 -0.65
N THR A 809 -4.69 28.50 -0.70
CA THR A 809 -4.01 27.40 0.01
C THR A 809 -3.00 27.92 1.05
N LEU A 810 -2.88 29.22 1.23
CA LEU A 810 -1.80 29.87 1.98
C LEU A 810 -1.55 29.28 3.38
N PHE A 811 -2.59 28.98 4.13
CA PHE A 811 -2.52 28.48 5.50
C PHE A 811 -2.76 26.96 5.62
N SER A 812 -2.86 26.21 4.54
CA SER A 812 -3.16 24.78 4.59
C SER A 812 -1.97 23.88 5.03
N ASN A 813 -0.74 24.45 5.09
CA ASN A 813 0.46 23.77 5.58
C ASN A 813 1.15 24.60 6.66
N LEU A 814 0.81 24.36 7.91
CA LEU A 814 1.38 25.09 9.05
C LEU A 814 2.86 24.75 9.27
N LEU A 815 3.31 23.54 8.89
CA LEU A 815 4.72 23.15 9.00
C LEU A 815 5.60 24.02 8.07
N LEU A 816 5.10 24.36 6.90
CA LEU A 816 5.80 25.28 5.98
C LEU A 816 5.94 26.67 6.60
N TRP A 817 4.88 27.19 7.21
CA TRP A 817 4.97 28.47 7.93
C TRP A 817 5.96 28.41 9.09
N GLY A 818 5.98 27.31 9.85
CA GLY A 818 6.97 27.08 10.91
C GLY A 818 8.40 27.05 10.38
N ALA A 819 8.62 26.35 9.26
CA ALA A 819 9.93 26.28 8.60
C ALA A 819 10.39 27.67 8.10
N ILE A 820 9.52 28.41 7.43
CA ILE A 820 9.83 29.76 6.92
C ILE A 820 10.12 30.70 8.09
N LEU A 821 9.29 30.72 9.14
CA LEU A 821 9.52 31.57 10.29
C LEU A 821 10.87 31.26 10.97
N PHE A 822 11.19 29.98 11.11
CA PHE A 822 12.49 29.55 11.67
C PHE A 822 13.65 30.02 10.79
N VAL A 823 13.56 29.88 9.46
CA VAL A 823 14.57 30.35 8.52
C VAL A 823 14.71 31.88 8.55
N VAL A 824 13.59 32.62 8.60
CA VAL A 824 13.61 34.10 8.74
C VAL A 824 14.30 34.51 10.03
N LEU A 825 14.06 33.79 11.13
CA LEU A 825 14.73 34.05 12.39
C LEU A 825 16.24 33.81 12.28
N LEU A 826 16.68 32.70 11.69
CA LEU A 826 18.09 32.40 11.46
C LEU A 826 18.75 33.42 10.52
N MET A 827 18.06 33.84 9.47
CA MET A 827 18.53 34.96 8.61
C MET A 827 18.64 36.26 9.40
N GLY A 828 17.69 36.56 10.25
CA GLY A 828 17.75 37.74 11.14
C GLY A 828 18.98 37.69 12.06
N VAL A 829 19.28 36.50 12.62
CA VAL A 829 20.49 36.32 13.46
C VAL A 829 21.76 36.64 12.65
N VAL A 830 21.87 36.13 11.40
CA VAL A 830 23.03 36.40 10.54
C VAL A 830 23.12 37.89 10.15
N LEU A 831 21.99 38.51 9.85
CA LEU A 831 21.92 39.90 9.34
C LEU A 831 22.10 40.96 10.43
N PHE A 832 21.82 40.67 11.72
CA PHE A 832 21.80 41.70 12.78
C PHE A 832 22.76 41.42 13.95
N VAL A 833 23.38 40.23 14.05
CA VAL A 833 24.35 39.95 15.12
C VAL A 833 25.76 40.33 14.67
N PRO A 834 26.45 41.29 15.30
CA PRO A 834 27.74 41.81 14.83
C PRO A 834 28.84 40.76 14.63
N ALA A 835 28.88 39.74 15.50
CA ALA A 835 29.83 38.65 15.40
C ALA A 835 29.62 37.81 14.10
N LEU A 836 28.39 37.63 13.68
CA LEU A 836 28.03 36.91 12.44
C LEU A 836 28.15 37.82 11.21
N GLN A 837 27.81 39.12 11.34
CA GLN A 837 28.02 40.09 10.26
C GLN A 837 29.48 40.07 9.77
N SER A 838 30.43 40.08 10.73
CA SER A 838 31.85 40.02 10.36
C SER A 838 32.23 38.72 9.65
N ILE A 839 31.69 37.59 10.04
CA ILE A 839 31.96 36.26 9.45
C ILE A 839 31.36 36.19 8.03
N PHE A 840 30.15 36.69 7.85
CA PHE A 840 29.44 36.67 6.57
C PHE A 840 29.76 37.89 5.66
N HIS A 841 30.64 38.79 6.09
CA HIS A 841 30.96 40.04 5.40
C HIS A 841 29.70 40.88 5.05
N ILE A 842 28.83 41.02 6.04
CA ILE A 842 27.55 41.74 5.94
C ILE A 842 27.68 43.08 6.64
N VAL A 843 27.04 44.10 6.09
CA VAL A 843 26.96 45.43 6.63
C VAL A 843 25.52 45.90 6.85
N ASP A 844 25.34 46.86 7.76
CA ASP A 844 24.01 47.41 8.06
C ASP A 844 23.41 48.12 6.84
N LEU A 845 22.19 47.80 6.55
CA LEU A 845 21.39 48.40 5.47
C LEU A 845 20.56 49.59 6.02
N SER A 846 20.43 50.63 5.23
CA SER A 846 19.50 51.73 5.49
C SER A 846 18.04 51.27 5.33
N THR A 847 17.11 52.04 5.91
CA THR A 847 15.66 51.75 5.78
C THR A 847 15.21 51.73 4.30
N ALA A 848 15.77 52.53 3.45
CA ALA A 848 15.45 52.53 1.99
C ALA A 848 15.92 51.23 1.32
N GLU A 849 17.11 50.72 1.66
CA GLU A 849 17.64 49.46 1.13
C GLU A 849 16.82 48.27 1.60
N TRP A 850 16.40 48.28 2.89
CA TRP A 850 15.48 47.27 3.39
C TRP A 850 14.13 47.25 2.67
N LEU A 851 13.58 48.45 2.33
CA LEU A 851 12.35 48.51 1.53
C LEU A 851 12.54 47.89 0.14
N TRP A 852 13.69 48.13 -0.50
CA TRP A 852 14.04 47.45 -1.75
C TRP A 852 14.22 45.96 -1.60
N VAL A 853 14.95 45.50 -0.59
CA VAL A 853 15.11 44.08 -0.31
C VAL A 853 13.76 43.39 -0.12
N VAL A 854 12.88 43.97 0.71
CA VAL A 854 11.54 43.39 0.94
C VAL A 854 10.71 43.40 -0.34
N GLY A 855 10.66 44.53 -1.06
CA GLY A 855 9.88 44.66 -2.30
C GLY A 855 10.32 43.67 -3.37
N LEU A 856 11.63 43.57 -3.61
CA LEU A 856 12.19 42.63 -4.58
C LEU A 856 12.05 41.16 -4.15
N SER A 857 12.05 40.90 -2.86
CA SER A 857 11.85 39.53 -2.34
C SER A 857 10.40 39.03 -2.51
N PHE A 858 9.40 39.90 -2.48
CA PHE A 858 8.01 39.54 -2.75
C PHE A 858 7.67 39.50 -4.25
N ALA A 859 8.47 40.16 -5.09
CA ALA A 859 8.21 40.21 -6.52
C ALA A 859 8.11 38.83 -7.21
N PRO A 860 8.94 37.80 -6.91
CA PRO A 860 8.81 36.48 -7.52
C PRO A 860 7.45 35.82 -7.24
N PHE A 861 6.92 35.96 -6.05
CA PHE A 861 5.59 35.49 -5.69
C PHE A 861 4.51 36.18 -6.52
N VAL A 862 4.51 37.55 -6.55
CA VAL A 862 3.50 38.33 -7.25
C VAL A 862 3.55 38.05 -8.76
N LEU A 863 4.74 38.07 -9.36
CA LEU A 863 4.91 37.84 -10.79
C LEU A 863 4.48 36.41 -11.17
N SER A 864 4.83 35.42 -10.35
CA SER A 864 4.40 34.04 -10.58
C SER A 864 2.87 33.90 -10.55
N GLU A 865 2.19 34.57 -9.60
CA GLU A 865 0.72 34.54 -9.52
C GLU A 865 0.04 35.27 -10.70
N ILE A 866 0.65 36.31 -11.24
CA ILE A 866 0.16 37.02 -12.45
C ILE A 866 0.33 36.12 -13.70
N VAL A 867 1.42 35.39 -13.81
CA VAL A 867 1.69 34.54 -14.98
C VAL A 867 0.80 33.30 -15.02
N LYS A 868 0.35 32.75 -13.88
CA LYS A 868 -0.50 31.54 -13.82
C LYS A 868 -1.79 31.62 -14.64
N PRO A 869 -2.64 32.67 -14.54
CA PRO A 869 -3.83 32.81 -15.37
C PRO A 869 -3.52 32.85 -16.86
N ILE A 870 -2.43 33.53 -17.23
CA ILE A 870 -1.98 33.65 -18.62
C ILE A 870 -1.55 32.27 -19.14
N ALA A 871 -0.74 31.54 -18.36
CA ALA A 871 -0.31 30.17 -18.71
C ALA A 871 -1.49 29.18 -18.84
N LYS A 872 -2.57 29.35 -18.04
CA LYS A 872 -3.80 28.58 -18.19
C LYS A 872 -4.53 28.81 -19.52
N LEU A 873 -4.49 29.99 -20.05
CA LEU A 873 -5.10 30.33 -21.34
C LEU A 873 -4.37 29.62 -22.51
N PHE A 874 -3.05 29.48 -22.42
CA PHE A 874 -2.24 28.81 -23.44
C PHE A 874 -2.17 27.26 -23.28
N ALA A 875 -2.57 26.74 -22.13
CA ALA A 875 -2.58 25.29 -21.85
C ALA A 875 -3.92 24.60 -22.19
N ARG A 876 -4.95 25.37 -22.52
CA ARG A 876 -6.23 24.89 -23.09
C ARG A 876 -6.14 24.81 -24.61
#